data_943ad3eab7b78dd312dacf53a41a3cd9
#
_entry.id   943ad3eab7b78dd312dacf53a41a3cd9
#
_cell.length_a   1.000
_cell.length_b   1.000
_cell.length_c   1.000
_cell.angle_alpha   90.00
_cell.angle_beta   90.00
_cell.angle_gamma   90.00
#
_symmetry.space_group_name_H-M   'P 1'
#
loop_
_entity.id
_entity.type
_entity.pdbx_description
1 polymer ?
#
loop_
_entity_poly.entity_id
_entity_poly.type
_entity_poly.pdbx_seq_one_letter_code
_entity_poly.pdbx_strand_id
1 'polypeptide(L)'
;MNAADLVQRQQLNILHYWSERANAKSVEAGGDAPAGTTVPHVGLPGRWELLRGVDLRAWQEACRDKWFKSGMRGVVKVVTGAGKTVLACGIIEQLQNTEAPQLRVAIVVPTVVLLDQWYELLTEHSNLPTSAVGRLGGGYQHKLDDSVRILVCVLNSAAAKLPKLAASLTAPLLLVVDECHRAGAAQMSEVFRTRRNYNLGLSATPEREVEAAEDEEAGVADHEPDEPEHFDDSLLGQELGPIIFELGYLEALKGGILAKFQLQHYGLPLEPQERVGYERMSREITDLRRSLQSHVRGRGMDGGALVGWARKVASRGGSALSTQAAKYVALTGQRKQLVYHAKARALAVERLVEQALAAAEDTRILLFHESVAEVMRIFALLRQKGVPVVAEHSQLPDSLRAESLHLFRSGAARVLVSARSLIEGFDVPAADVGIVVASSSSVRQRIQTLGRILRKKPGEDRAALLHVLYMAETTDEMIYEKQDWAVVTGAERNRYFVWDPTQPDGRPIEKEGPPRRPKPTEDEIVLTSLTPGSDYPGAYEGAEFSSDSQGNVKEVDGRVASNPQNVPALVQQARGSFGRFRVTPRQRAILVPAGERGRLIFAGILAEPFQFQSGAAAAKPEEETDLLVRSKGGGYRIARKIPNGEAFARTSDLAKDPARGVEAESLTKRIKQVEEETGKTIRKLKLLANREVVADVEGKRIVLLALTSGLEFGDRNLP
;
A
#
# COMPACT_ATOMS: atom_id res chain seq x y z
N MET A 1 11.94 -10.74 41.17
CA MET A 1 12.55 -10.64 39.84
C MET A 1 12.20 -9.26 39.31
N ASN A 2 13.17 -8.45 38.94
CA ASN A 2 12.91 -7.11 38.40
C ASN A 2 12.46 -7.18 36.95
N ALA A 3 11.99 -6.06 36.38
CA ALA A 3 11.47 -6.01 35.00
C ALA A 3 12.51 -6.41 33.96
N ALA A 4 13.77 -6.04 34.17
CA ALA A 4 14.86 -6.38 33.27
C ALA A 4 15.14 -7.90 33.26
N ASP A 5 15.11 -8.58 34.44
CA ASP A 5 15.27 -10.02 34.55
C ASP A 5 14.14 -10.76 33.81
N LEU A 6 12.88 -10.26 33.89
CA LEU A 6 11.77 -10.86 33.20
C LEU A 6 11.92 -10.75 31.67
N VAL A 7 12.34 -9.60 31.17
CA VAL A 7 12.59 -9.39 29.73
C VAL A 7 13.75 -10.28 29.25
N GLN A 8 14.84 -10.33 30.02
CA GLN A 8 16.01 -11.19 29.68
C GLN A 8 15.64 -12.66 29.62
N ARG A 9 14.85 -13.14 30.58
CA ARG A 9 14.35 -14.53 30.61
C ARG A 9 13.48 -14.81 29.39
N GLN A 10 12.57 -13.93 29.06
CA GLN A 10 11.70 -14.08 27.88
C GLN A 10 12.51 -14.08 26.58
N GLN A 11 13.52 -13.22 26.47
CA GLN A 11 14.43 -13.19 25.32
C GLN A 11 15.15 -14.53 25.12
N LEU A 12 15.62 -15.16 26.22
CA LEU A 12 16.26 -16.48 26.18
C LEU A 12 15.25 -17.57 25.76
N ASN A 13 14.03 -17.55 26.30
CA ASN A 13 13.00 -18.52 25.97
C ASN A 13 12.64 -18.46 24.48
N ILE A 14 12.49 -17.25 23.92
CA ILE A 14 12.21 -17.06 22.49
C ILE A 14 13.35 -17.61 21.63
N LEU A 15 14.60 -17.32 21.96
CA LEU A 15 15.77 -17.79 21.20
C LEU A 15 15.91 -19.31 21.27
N HIS A 16 15.73 -19.90 22.47
CA HIS A 16 15.80 -21.34 22.66
C HIS A 16 14.74 -22.05 21.78
N TYR A 17 13.49 -21.64 21.88
CA TYR A 17 12.42 -22.19 21.04
C TYR A 17 12.72 -22.04 19.54
N TRP A 18 13.20 -20.87 19.11
CA TRP A 18 13.51 -20.62 17.71
C TRP A 18 14.66 -21.48 17.18
N SER A 19 15.70 -21.68 18.00
CA SER A 19 16.85 -22.52 17.63
C SER A 19 16.50 -24.01 17.55
N GLU A 20 15.68 -24.53 18.47
CA GLU A 20 15.18 -25.89 18.42
C GLU A 20 14.34 -26.18 17.18
N ARG A 21 13.47 -25.25 16.83
CA ARG A 21 12.64 -25.37 15.61
C ARG A 21 13.45 -25.36 14.32
N ALA A 22 14.54 -24.61 14.27
CA ALA A 22 15.44 -24.62 13.11
C ALA A 22 16.12 -25.99 12.89
N ASN A 23 16.30 -26.74 13.98
CA ASN A 23 16.90 -28.07 13.96
C ASN A 23 15.89 -29.22 13.83
N ALA A 24 14.60 -28.98 14.11
CA ALA A 24 13.52 -29.96 14.04
C ALA A 24 12.69 -29.79 12.77
N LYS A 25 13.03 -30.53 11.72
CA LYS A 25 12.07 -30.85 10.68
C LYS A 25 11.20 -32.00 11.18
N SER A 26 9.88 -31.69 11.36
CA SER A 26 8.81 -32.62 11.71
C SER A 26 8.72 -33.17 13.13
N VAL A 27 7.79 -32.65 13.92
CA VAL A 27 6.88 -33.42 14.80
C VAL A 27 5.67 -32.51 15.12
N GLU A 28 4.49 -32.97 14.81
CA GLU A 28 3.21 -32.39 15.24
C GLU A 28 3.03 -32.60 16.74
N ALA A 29 2.63 -31.55 17.46
CA ALA A 29 2.29 -31.65 18.87
C ALA A 29 0.78 -31.38 19.06
N GLY A 30 0.07 -32.44 19.38
CA GLY A 30 -1.25 -32.36 20.00
C GLY A 30 -1.08 -32.09 21.49
N GLY A 31 -1.74 -31.09 22.02
CA GLY A 31 -1.81 -30.77 23.44
C GLY A 31 -3.27 -30.79 23.91
N ASP A 32 -3.57 -31.69 24.85
CA ASP A 32 -4.87 -31.80 25.51
C ASP A 32 -5.11 -30.62 26.47
N ALA A 33 -6.32 -30.05 26.40
CA ALA A 33 -6.79 -29.01 27.31
C ALA A 33 -7.53 -29.64 28.52
N PRO A 34 -7.42 -29.09 29.72
CA PRO A 34 -8.05 -29.65 30.91
C PRO A 34 -9.57 -29.39 30.93
N ALA A 35 -10.31 -30.40 31.37
CA ALA A 35 -11.74 -30.43 31.50
C ALA A 35 -12.27 -29.56 32.66
N GLY A 36 -13.46 -29.01 32.45
CA GLY A 36 -14.07 -27.95 33.22
C GLY A 36 -14.46 -28.25 34.66
N THR A 37 -14.41 -27.19 35.44
CA THR A 37 -15.08 -27.05 36.74
C THR A 37 -16.49 -26.50 36.54
N THR A 38 -17.48 -27.18 37.13
CA THR A 38 -18.88 -26.76 37.17
C THR A 38 -19.06 -25.52 38.06
N VAL A 39 -19.50 -24.42 37.46
CA VAL A 39 -19.86 -23.18 38.17
C VAL A 39 -21.39 -23.14 38.38
N PRO A 40 -21.90 -22.60 39.52
CA PRO A 40 -23.32 -22.53 39.79
C PRO A 40 -24.08 -21.68 38.77
N HIS A 41 -25.28 -22.11 38.35
CA HIS A 41 -26.16 -21.38 37.45
C HIS A 41 -26.60 -20.06 38.10
N VAL A 42 -25.95 -18.95 37.73
CA VAL A 42 -26.49 -17.62 37.96
C VAL A 42 -27.50 -17.33 36.84
N GLY A 43 -28.71 -16.92 37.18
CA GLY A 43 -29.74 -16.58 36.21
C GLY A 43 -29.30 -15.46 35.24
N LEU A 44 -29.73 -15.58 33.99
CA LEU A 44 -29.44 -14.54 32.99
C LEU A 44 -30.18 -13.25 33.34
N PRO A 45 -29.50 -12.06 33.24
CA PRO A 45 -30.17 -10.78 33.45
C PRO A 45 -31.20 -10.53 32.33
N GLY A 46 -32.34 -9.95 32.69
CA GLY A 46 -33.39 -9.60 31.71
C GLY A 46 -32.94 -8.49 30.72
N ARG A 47 -32.08 -7.61 31.17
CA ARG A 47 -31.43 -6.58 30.36
C ARG A 47 -29.91 -6.79 30.37
N TRP A 48 -29.32 -6.73 29.18
CA TRP A 48 -27.88 -6.84 29.05
C TRP A 48 -27.22 -5.47 29.21
N GLU A 49 -26.08 -5.46 29.87
CA GLU A 49 -25.11 -4.37 29.95
C GLU A 49 -23.77 -4.98 29.56
N LEU A 50 -23.34 -4.79 28.32
CA LEU A 50 -22.12 -5.43 27.81
C LEU A 50 -20.88 -4.62 28.11
N LEU A 51 -21.03 -3.30 28.35
CA LEU A 51 -19.91 -2.39 28.59
C LEU A 51 -20.23 -1.47 29.79
N ARG A 52 -20.11 -2.00 30.98
CA ARG A 52 -20.37 -1.24 32.20
C ARG A 52 -19.41 -0.07 32.34
N GLY A 53 -19.97 1.13 32.48
CA GLY A 53 -19.19 2.37 32.68
C GLY A 53 -18.51 2.91 31.42
N VAL A 54 -18.88 2.41 30.24
CA VAL A 54 -18.37 2.92 28.96
C VAL A 54 -19.52 3.53 28.16
N ASP A 55 -19.48 4.85 27.98
CA ASP A 55 -20.43 5.56 27.14
C ASP A 55 -20.02 5.46 25.67
N LEU A 56 -21.01 5.34 24.79
CA LEU A 56 -20.78 5.40 23.36
C LEU A 56 -20.39 6.84 22.95
N ARG A 57 -19.45 6.94 22.06
CA ARG A 57 -19.11 8.21 21.41
C ARG A 57 -20.22 8.63 20.44
N ALA A 58 -20.37 9.92 20.19
CA ALA A 58 -21.39 10.45 19.28
C ALA A 58 -21.46 9.76 17.91
N TRP A 59 -20.32 9.41 17.31
CA TRP A 59 -20.30 8.67 16.05
C TRP A 59 -20.81 7.23 16.20
N GLN A 60 -20.56 6.59 17.34
CA GLN A 60 -21.04 5.21 17.62
C GLN A 60 -22.56 5.21 17.82
N GLU A 61 -23.10 6.19 18.52
CA GLU A 61 -24.54 6.38 18.67
C GLU A 61 -25.21 6.60 17.32
N ALA A 62 -24.68 7.52 16.50
CA ALA A 62 -25.20 7.79 15.16
C ALA A 62 -25.13 6.56 14.25
N CYS A 63 -24.04 5.80 14.33
CA CYS A 63 -23.87 4.55 13.57
C CYS A 63 -24.85 3.46 14.04
N ARG A 64 -24.98 3.26 15.33
CA ARG A 64 -25.95 2.34 15.94
C ARG A 64 -27.37 2.65 15.48
N ASP A 65 -27.80 3.90 15.60
CA ASP A 65 -29.14 4.33 15.20
C ASP A 65 -29.38 4.15 13.71
N LYS A 66 -28.34 4.36 12.89
CA LYS A 66 -28.41 4.12 11.44
C LYS A 66 -28.56 2.64 11.14
N TRP A 67 -27.86 1.74 11.87
CA TRP A 67 -27.97 0.30 11.70
C TRP A 67 -29.40 -0.20 11.98
N PHE A 68 -30.03 0.29 13.06
CA PHE A 68 -31.43 -0.02 13.34
C PHE A 68 -32.37 0.45 12.22
N LYS A 69 -32.16 1.67 11.70
CA LYS A 69 -32.94 2.22 10.58
C LYS A 69 -32.71 1.50 9.25
N SER A 70 -31.58 0.84 9.09
CA SER A 70 -31.22 0.07 7.88
C SER A 70 -31.73 -1.37 7.91
N GLY A 71 -32.72 -1.68 8.74
CA GLY A 71 -33.29 -3.02 8.85
C GLY A 71 -32.41 -4.01 9.61
N MET A 72 -31.54 -3.51 10.49
CA MET A 72 -30.67 -4.31 11.36
C MET A 72 -29.70 -5.20 10.54
N ARG A 73 -29.24 -4.66 9.41
CA ARG A 73 -28.20 -5.27 8.58
C ARG A 73 -27.33 -4.19 7.93
N GLY A 74 -26.05 -4.50 7.74
CA GLY A 74 -25.11 -3.62 7.06
C GLY A 74 -23.68 -3.75 7.55
N VAL A 75 -22.78 -3.10 6.80
CA VAL A 75 -21.36 -3.05 7.09
C VAL A 75 -20.96 -1.67 7.60
N VAL A 76 -20.16 -1.66 8.65
CA VAL A 76 -19.59 -0.46 9.25
C VAL A 76 -18.12 -0.35 8.82
N LYS A 77 -17.82 0.64 7.98
CA LYS A 77 -16.47 0.94 7.47
C LYS A 77 -15.83 2.01 8.34
N VAL A 78 -15.03 1.61 9.31
CA VAL A 78 -14.44 2.52 10.28
C VAL A 78 -12.98 2.17 10.52
N VAL A 79 -12.13 3.20 10.53
CA VAL A 79 -10.69 3.04 10.77
C VAL A 79 -10.38 2.22 12.01
N THR A 80 -9.26 1.52 11.99
CA THR A 80 -8.80 0.71 13.13
C THR A 80 -8.48 1.64 14.31
N GLY A 81 -8.81 1.21 15.53
CA GLY A 81 -8.57 2.01 16.76
C GLY A 81 -9.71 2.96 17.14
N ALA A 82 -10.71 3.18 16.29
CA ALA A 82 -11.82 4.07 16.59
C ALA A 82 -12.83 3.50 17.59
N GLY A 83 -12.84 2.18 17.86
CA GLY A 83 -13.74 1.54 18.83
C GLY A 83 -14.88 0.75 18.20
N LYS A 84 -14.63 0.01 17.09
CA LYS A 84 -15.61 -0.87 16.44
C LYS A 84 -16.21 -1.91 17.38
N THR A 85 -15.40 -2.49 18.26
CA THR A 85 -15.85 -3.49 19.27
C THR A 85 -16.85 -2.90 20.24
N VAL A 86 -16.61 -1.69 20.75
CA VAL A 86 -17.52 -0.95 21.65
C VAL A 86 -18.86 -0.67 20.95
N LEU A 87 -18.80 -0.24 19.67
CA LEU A 87 -20.01 -0.05 18.87
C LEU A 87 -20.83 -1.35 18.74
N ALA A 88 -20.16 -2.47 18.42
CA ALA A 88 -20.85 -3.76 18.27
C ALA A 88 -21.51 -4.20 19.59
N CYS A 89 -20.84 -4.05 20.73
CA CYS A 89 -21.45 -4.30 22.03
C CYS A 89 -22.68 -3.43 22.28
N GLY A 90 -22.62 -2.12 21.95
CA GLY A 90 -23.76 -1.22 22.08
C GLY A 90 -24.94 -1.57 21.17
N ILE A 91 -24.66 -2.08 19.95
CA ILE A 91 -25.70 -2.60 19.04
C ILE A 91 -26.32 -3.88 19.61
N ILE A 92 -25.51 -4.83 20.07
CA ILE A 92 -25.98 -6.10 20.67
C ILE A 92 -26.85 -5.83 21.89
N GLU A 93 -26.38 -4.96 22.77
CA GLU A 93 -27.07 -4.57 23.99
C GLU A 93 -28.45 -3.96 23.70
N GLN A 94 -28.50 -2.96 22.82
CA GLN A 94 -29.77 -2.34 22.44
C GLN A 94 -30.70 -3.34 21.77
N LEU A 95 -30.21 -4.16 20.81
CA LEU A 95 -31.03 -5.13 20.13
C LEU A 95 -31.68 -6.13 21.08
N GLN A 96 -30.92 -6.65 22.06
CA GLN A 96 -31.45 -7.55 23.06
C GLN A 96 -32.45 -6.83 23.97
N ASN A 97 -32.18 -5.61 24.37
CA ASN A 97 -32.99 -4.89 25.34
C ASN A 97 -34.28 -4.33 24.75
N THR A 98 -34.39 -4.20 23.41
CA THR A 98 -35.58 -3.60 22.77
C THR A 98 -36.33 -4.56 21.82
N GLU A 99 -35.62 -5.16 20.86
CA GLU A 99 -36.25 -5.87 19.74
C GLU A 99 -36.27 -7.42 19.93
N ALA A 100 -35.23 -7.96 20.57
CA ALA A 100 -35.00 -9.41 20.60
C ALA A 100 -34.57 -9.91 22.00
N PRO A 101 -35.49 -9.97 22.99
CA PRO A 101 -35.15 -10.41 24.37
C PRO A 101 -34.54 -11.80 24.46
N GLN A 102 -34.82 -12.67 23.47
CA GLN A 102 -34.27 -14.03 23.37
C GLN A 102 -33.04 -14.12 22.44
N LEU A 103 -32.38 -13.00 22.17
CA LEU A 103 -31.26 -12.90 21.24
C LEU A 103 -30.17 -13.97 21.49
N ARG A 104 -29.70 -14.55 20.40
CA ARG A 104 -28.41 -15.26 20.32
C ARG A 104 -27.47 -14.46 19.47
N VAL A 105 -26.20 -14.47 19.82
CA VAL A 105 -25.18 -13.72 19.10
C VAL A 105 -24.03 -14.64 18.72
N ALA A 106 -23.67 -14.66 17.45
CA ALA A 106 -22.44 -15.26 16.97
C ALA A 106 -21.49 -14.15 16.53
N ILE A 107 -20.36 -14.00 17.22
CA ILE A 107 -19.29 -13.04 16.89
C ILE A 107 -18.18 -13.80 16.21
N VAL A 108 -17.98 -13.57 14.93
CA VAL A 108 -16.96 -14.23 14.11
C VAL A 108 -15.75 -13.34 13.98
N VAL A 109 -14.61 -13.87 14.35
CA VAL A 109 -13.32 -13.16 14.37
C VAL A 109 -12.26 -13.95 13.58
N PRO A 110 -11.27 -13.30 12.95
CA PRO A 110 -10.30 -14.00 12.11
C PRO A 110 -9.29 -14.85 12.88
N THR A 111 -9.00 -14.56 14.16
CA THR A 111 -7.91 -15.20 14.90
C THR A 111 -8.33 -15.63 16.31
N VAL A 112 -7.60 -16.62 16.87
CA VAL A 112 -7.81 -17.08 18.26
C VAL A 112 -7.60 -15.93 19.26
N VAL A 113 -6.68 -15.05 18.98
CA VAL A 113 -6.37 -13.91 19.84
C VAL A 113 -7.52 -12.92 19.93
N LEU A 114 -8.17 -12.61 18.81
CA LEU A 114 -9.38 -11.80 18.83
C LEU A 114 -10.54 -12.53 19.55
N LEU A 115 -10.60 -13.85 19.42
CA LEU A 115 -11.56 -14.67 20.16
C LEU A 115 -11.38 -14.48 21.68
N ASP A 116 -10.14 -14.55 22.17
CA ASP A 116 -9.86 -14.38 23.59
C ASP A 116 -10.11 -12.94 24.05
N GLN A 117 -9.74 -11.94 23.26
CA GLN A 117 -10.01 -10.52 23.58
C GLN A 117 -11.52 -10.21 23.66
N TRP A 118 -12.32 -10.71 22.72
CA TRP A 118 -13.77 -10.56 22.79
C TRP A 118 -14.37 -11.29 23.99
N TYR A 119 -13.84 -12.47 24.29
CA TYR A 119 -14.27 -13.25 25.44
C TYR A 119 -13.95 -12.54 26.76
N GLU A 120 -12.72 -12.07 26.94
CA GLU A 120 -12.28 -11.29 28.11
C GLU A 120 -13.14 -10.03 28.27
N LEU A 121 -13.31 -9.24 27.20
CA LEU A 121 -14.14 -8.04 27.23
C LEU A 121 -15.57 -8.34 27.72
N LEU A 122 -16.21 -9.38 27.17
CA LEU A 122 -17.57 -9.74 27.50
C LEU A 122 -17.70 -10.32 28.92
N THR A 123 -16.69 -11.04 29.41
CA THR A 123 -16.71 -11.64 30.75
C THR A 123 -16.31 -10.69 31.86
N GLU A 124 -15.45 -9.71 31.58
CA GLU A 124 -14.98 -8.75 32.57
C GLU A 124 -15.87 -7.51 32.69
N HIS A 125 -16.43 -7.04 31.58
CA HIS A 125 -17.14 -5.77 31.52
C HIS A 125 -18.66 -5.89 31.38
N SER A 126 -19.22 -7.11 31.21
CA SER A 126 -20.67 -7.29 31.10
C SER A 126 -21.33 -7.70 32.41
N ASN A 127 -22.66 -7.61 32.44
CA ASN A 127 -23.47 -8.19 33.51
C ASN A 127 -23.87 -9.65 33.25
N LEU A 128 -23.35 -10.24 32.16
CA LEU A 128 -23.64 -11.63 31.83
C LEU A 128 -22.80 -12.57 32.71
N PRO A 129 -23.37 -13.71 33.16
CA PRO A 129 -22.57 -14.73 33.78
C PRO A 129 -21.60 -15.32 32.74
N THR A 130 -20.40 -15.69 33.18
CA THR A 130 -19.36 -16.25 32.31
C THR A 130 -19.86 -17.46 31.50
N SER A 131 -20.78 -18.26 32.06
CA SER A 131 -21.41 -19.37 31.37
C SER A 131 -22.28 -18.98 30.19
N ALA A 132 -22.69 -17.71 30.08
CA ALA A 132 -23.48 -17.20 28.98
C ALA A 132 -22.63 -16.83 27.75
N VAL A 133 -21.29 -16.78 27.91
CA VAL A 133 -20.35 -16.47 26.84
C VAL A 133 -19.52 -17.72 26.49
N GLY A 134 -19.68 -18.20 25.28
CA GLY A 134 -18.98 -19.39 24.78
C GLY A 134 -17.90 -19.03 23.76
N ARG A 135 -17.00 -20.00 23.47
CA ARG A 135 -15.94 -19.91 22.46
C ARG A 135 -15.97 -21.10 21.52
N LEU A 136 -15.72 -20.86 20.20
CA LEU A 136 -15.65 -21.90 19.18
C LEU A 136 -14.40 -21.71 18.32
N GLY A 137 -13.46 -22.64 18.38
CA GLY A 137 -12.13 -22.56 17.76
C GLY A 137 -11.03 -22.35 18.80
N GLY A 138 -9.76 -22.43 18.40
CA GLY A 138 -8.64 -22.35 19.36
C GLY A 138 -8.66 -23.41 20.45
N GLY A 139 -9.17 -24.63 20.15
CA GLY A 139 -9.36 -25.71 21.14
C GLY A 139 -10.74 -25.75 21.80
N TYR A 140 -11.52 -24.67 21.74
CA TYR A 140 -12.85 -24.58 22.35
C TYR A 140 -13.96 -25.08 21.42
N GLN A 141 -15.03 -25.67 22.00
CA GLN A 141 -16.14 -26.27 21.25
C GLN A 141 -17.50 -25.95 21.88
N HIS A 142 -17.71 -24.77 22.44
CA HIS A 142 -19.03 -24.39 22.96
C HIS A 142 -20.06 -24.27 21.83
N LYS A 143 -21.32 -24.30 22.18
CA LYS A 143 -22.46 -24.21 21.25
C LYS A 143 -23.41 -23.12 21.72
N LEU A 144 -24.19 -22.55 20.80
CA LEU A 144 -25.30 -21.68 21.15
C LEU A 144 -26.47 -22.55 21.64
N ASP A 145 -26.94 -22.28 22.85
CA ASP A 145 -28.07 -22.94 23.48
C ASP A 145 -28.78 -22.01 24.47
N ASP A 146 -29.53 -22.54 25.42
CA ASP A 146 -30.21 -21.73 26.42
C ASP A 146 -29.29 -21.20 27.51
N SER A 147 -28.10 -21.76 27.68
CA SER A 147 -27.07 -21.27 28.61
C SER A 147 -26.12 -20.32 27.92
N VAL A 148 -25.58 -20.65 26.74
CA VAL A 148 -24.64 -19.82 25.96
C VAL A 148 -25.42 -18.89 25.04
N ARG A 149 -25.44 -17.62 25.37
CA ARG A 149 -26.15 -16.57 24.62
C ARG A 149 -25.28 -15.86 23.60
N ILE A 150 -24.01 -15.71 23.88
CA ILE A 150 -23.01 -15.12 22.99
C ILE A 150 -21.92 -16.16 22.71
N LEU A 151 -21.69 -16.48 21.45
CA LEU A 151 -20.65 -17.41 21.01
C LEU A 151 -19.61 -16.65 20.17
N VAL A 152 -18.39 -16.54 20.69
CA VAL A 152 -17.27 -15.99 19.94
C VAL A 152 -16.60 -17.11 19.16
N CYS A 153 -16.43 -16.94 17.85
CA CYS A 153 -16.00 -18.00 16.92
C CYS A 153 -14.79 -17.55 16.11
N VAL A 154 -13.77 -18.40 15.98
CA VAL A 154 -12.75 -18.20 14.95
C VAL A 154 -13.34 -18.50 13.57
N LEU A 155 -13.09 -17.66 12.58
CA LEU A 155 -13.70 -17.70 11.25
C LEU A 155 -13.65 -19.09 10.58
N ASN A 156 -12.49 -19.76 10.60
CA ASN A 156 -12.35 -21.12 10.04
C ASN A 156 -13.27 -22.13 10.75
N SER A 157 -13.38 -22.04 12.08
CA SER A 157 -14.25 -22.91 12.87
C SER A 157 -15.72 -22.54 12.68
N ALA A 158 -16.02 -21.26 12.53
CA ALA A 158 -17.37 -20.77 12.24
C ALA A 158 -17.84 -21.24 10.87
N ALA A 159 -17.05 -21.07 9.83
CA ALA A 159 -17.38 -21.55 8.48
C ALA A 159 -17.71 -23.05 8.45
N ALA A 160 -16.94 -23.86 9.18
CA ALA A 160 -17.13 -25.31 9.21
C ALA A 160 -18.31 -25.78 10.07
N LYS A 161 -18.63 -25.09 11.18
CA LYS A 161 -19.51 -25.61 12.22
C LYS A 161 -20.76 -24.76 12.50
N LEU A 162 -20.66 -23.42 12.41
CA LEU A 162 -21.73 -22.51 12.81
C LEU A 162 -23.05 -22.71 12.04
N PRO A 163 -23.03 -22.94 10.70
CA PRO A 163 -24.27 -23.21 9.96
C PRO A 163 -25.08 -24.38 10.54
N LYS A 164 -24.41 -25.47 10.94
CA LYS A 164 -25.05 -26.64 11.54
C LYS A 164 -25.52 -26.36 12.95
N LEU A 165 -24.76 -25.62 13.75
CA LEU A 165 -25.12 -25.25 15.13
C LEU A 165 -26.33 -24.31 15.15
N ALA A 166 -26.43 -23.39 14.19
CA ALA A 166 -27.54 -22.45 14.11
C ALA A 166 -28.83 -23.02 13.47
N ALA A 167 -28.75 -24.14 12.77
CA ALA A 167 -29.88 -24.71 12.06
C ALA A 167 -31.04 -25.08 12.98
N SER A 168 -30.78 -25.53 14.22
CA SER A 168 -31.77 -25.92 15.23
C SER A 168 -32.23 -24.77 16.13
N LEU A 169 -31.65 -23.58 15.99
CA LEU A 169 -32.03 -22.43 16.83
C LEU A 169 -33.40 -21.90 16.44
N THR A 170 -34.31 -21.77 17.41
CA THR A 170 -35.60 -21.10 17.23
C THR A 170 -35.53 -19.60 17.57
N ALA A 171 -34.63 -19.23 18.46
CA ALA A 171 -34.38 -17.85 18.86
C ALA A 171 -33.75 -17.02 17.74
N PRO A 172 -33.98 -15.69 17.70
CA PRO A 172 -33.32 -14.79 16.72
C PRO A 172 -31.82 -14.76 16.91
N LEU A 173 -31.08 -14.80 15.80
CA LEU A 173 -29.61 -14.79 15.76
C LEU A 173 -29.09 -13.55 15.06
N LEU A 174 -28.20 -12.84 15.75
CA LEU A 174 -27.33 -11.82 15.16
C LEU A 174 -25.97 -12.43 14.81
N LEU A 175 -25.56 -12.29 13.56
CA LEU A 175 -24.22 -12.59 13.10
C LEU A 175 -23.40 -11.29 13.03
N VAL A 176 -22.38 -11.20 13.89
CA VAL A 176 -21.38 -10.14 13.85
C VAL A 176 -20.11 -10.71 13.21
N VAL A 177 -19.62 -10.08 12.15
CA VAL A 177 -18.37 -10.50 11.49
C VAL A 177 -17.35 -9.38 11.63
N ASP A 178 -16.40 -9.56 12.54
CA ASP A 178 -15.31 -8.62 12.74
C ASP A 178 -14.21 -8.87 11.70
N GLU A 179 -13.63 -7.81 11.16
CA GLU A 179 -12.75 -7.82 9.99
C GLU A 179 -13.37 -8.60 8.82
N CYS A 180 -14.63 -8.25 8.49
CA CYS A 180 -15.51 -8.99 7.59
C CYS A 180 -14.94 -9.21 6.18
N HIS A 181 -14.00 -8.38 5.74
CA HIS A 181 -13.29 -8.57 4.48
C HIS A 181 -12.65 -9.97 4.34
N ARG A 182 -12.34 -10.65 5.45
CA ARG A 182 -11.76 -12.00 5.44
C ARG A 182 -12.79 -13.10 5.17
N ALA A 183 -14.04 -12.81 5.43
CA ALA A 183 -15.11 -13.78 5.18
C ALA A 183 -15.50 -13.88 3.69
N GLY A 184 -14.99 -12.99 2.84
CA GLY A 184 -15.18 -13.03 1.38
C GLY A 184 -14.44 -14.16 0.66
N ALA A 185 -13.42 -14.80 1.28
CA ALA A 185 -12.70 -15.92 0.67
C ALA A 185 -13.60 -17.16 0.52
N ALA A 186 -13.44 -17.94 -0.56
CA ALA A 186 -14.31 -19.03 -0.95
C ALA A 186 -14.62 -20.05 0.15
N GLN A 187 -13.63 -20.43 0.96
CA GLN A 187 -13.85 -21.36 2.09
C GLN A 187 -14.45 -20.66 3.31
N MET A 188 -14.14 -19.39 3.52
CA MET A 188 -14.59 -18.61 4.66
C MET A 188 -16.03 -18.13 4.49
N SER A 189 -16.48 -17.92 3.26
CA SER A 189 -17.84 -17.50 2.92
C SER A 189 -18.91 -18.53 3.33
N GLU A 190 -18.54 -19.78 3.58
CA GLU A 190 -19.44 -20.79 4.15
C GLU A 190 -20.09 -20.35 5.47
N VAL A 191 -19.47 -19.42 6.21
CA VAL A 191 -20.06 -18.83 7.43
C VAL A 191 -21.39 -18.14 7.15
N PHE A 192 -21.60 -17.63 5.94
CA PHE A 192 -22.83 -16.95 5.54
C PHE A 192 -24.02 -17.89 5.30
N ARG A 193 -23.79 -19.20 5.22
CA ARG A 193 -24.87 -20.20 5.26
C ARG A 193 -25.52 -20.34 6.64
N THR A 194 -25.01 -19.68 7.66
CA THR A 194 -25.59 -19.62 8.99
C THR A 194 -26.96 -18.95 8.93
N ARG A 195 -28.02 -19.66 9.38
CA ARG A 195 -29.34 -19.07 9.56
C ARG A 195 -29.27 -17.94 10.57
N ARG A 196 -29.70 -16.75 10.20
CA ARG A 196 -29.62 -15.54 11.01
C ARG A 196 -30.73 -14.54 10.68
N ASN A 197 -31.05 -13.70 11.64
CA ASN A 197 -32.06 -12.67 11.50
C ASN A 197 -31.44 -11.29 11.26
N TYR A 198 -30.24 -11.05 11.82
CA TYR A 198 -29.56 -9.78 11.81
C TYR A 198 -28.10 -9.95 11.41
N ASN A 199 -27.54 -8.92 10.76
CA ASN A 199 -26.17 -8.92 10.26
C ASN A 199 -25.44 -7.65 10.66
N LEU A 200 -24.20 -7.77 11.13
CA LEU A 200 -23.30 -6.67 11.36
C LEU A 200 -21.89 -7.02 10.86
N GLY A 201 -21.45 -6.36 9.81
CA GLY A 201 -20.07 -6.43 9.34
C GLY A 201 -19.25 -5.27 9.88
N LEU A 202 -18.04 -5.53 10.35
CA LEU A 202 -17.09 -4.53 10.84
C LEU A 202 -15.79 -4.65 10.05
N SER A 203 -15.32 -3.57 9.45
CA SER A 203 -14.01 -3.54 8.77
C SER A 203 -13.52 -2.10 8.61
N ALA A 204 -12.21 -1.92 8.47
CA ALA A 204 -11.65 -0.66 8.00
C ALA A 204 -11.62 -0.57 6.46
N THR A 205 -11.64 -1.72 5.78
CA THR A 205 -11.53 -1.83 4.31
C THR A 205 -12.39 -3.00 3.83
N PRO A 206 -13.73 -2.87 3.82
CA PRO A 206 -14.62 -3.97 3.47
C PRO A 206 -14.68 -4.27 1.97
N GLU A 207 -14.32 -3.29 1.10
CA GLU A 207 -14.53 -3.36 -0.34
C GLU A 207 -13.64 -4.39 -1.05
N ARG A 208 -12.53 -4.80 -0.44
CA ARG A 208 -11.64 -5.80 -1.05
C ARG A 208 -12.05 -7.20 -0.65
N GLU A 209 -12.53 -7.96 -1.61
CA GLU A 209 -12.60 -9.41 -1.49
C GLU A 209 -11.18 -9.99 -1.36
N VAL A 210 -11.07 -11.02 -0.56
CA VAL A 210 -9.82 -11.62 -0.10
C VAL A 210 -8.97 -12.05 -1.29
N GLU A 211 -7.78 -11.50 -1.38
CA GLU A 211 -6.66 -12.21 -1.98
C GLU A 211 -6.55 -13.58 -1.31
N ALA A 212 -6.57 -14.64 -2.09
CA ALA A 212 -6.55 -16.00 -1.57
C ALA A 212 -5.39 -16.17 -0.58
N ALA A 213 -5.69 -16.67 0.60
CA ALA A 213 -4.73 -16.87 1.70
C ALA A 213 -3.54 -17.78 1.34
N GLU A 214 -3.58 -18.42 0.17
CA GLU A 214 -2.55 -19.32 -0.32
C GLU A 214 -1.36 -18.60 -0.99
N ASP A 215 -1.49 -17.29 -1.35
CA ASP A 215 -0.42 -16.51 -1.97
C ASP A 215 0.40 -15.67 -0.97
N GLU A 216 0.07 -15.73 0.32
CA GLU A 216 0.72 -14.92 1.36
C GLU A 216 2.21 -15.24 1.58
N GLU A 217 2.67 -16.46 1.29
CA GLU A 217 4.10 -16.78 1.35
C GLU A 217 4.91 -16.22 0.17
N ALA A 218 4.25 -15.78 -0.89
CA ALA A 218 4.90 -15.30 -2.10
C ALA A 218 4.98 -13.78 -2.22
N GLY A 219 4.25 -13.03 -1.40
CA GLY A 219 4.33 -11.57 -1.36
C GLY A 219 4.08 -10.87 -2.70
N VAL A 220 3.23 -11.44 -3.55
CA VAL A 220 2.81 -10.83 -4.81
C VAL A 220 1.32 -11.08 -4.95
N ALA A 221 0.57 -10.22 -4.32
CA ALA A 221 -0.83 -10.07 -4.62
C ALA A 221 -0.97 -8.89 -5.57
N ASP A 222 -1.08 -9.18 -6.85
CA ASP A 222 -1.47 -8.26 -7.90
C ASP A 222 -2.48 -8.95 -8.81
N HIS A 223 -3.61 -9.33 -8.23
CA HIS A 223 -4.87 -9.47 -8.94
C HIS A 223 -5.89 -8.59 -8.23
N GLU A 224 -6.28 -7.53 -8.91
CA GLU A 224 -7.64 -7.06 -8.76
C GLU A 224 -8.46 -8.04 -9.63
N PRO A 225 -9.29 -8.94 -9.06
CA PRO A 225 -10.41 -9.47 -9.80
C PRO A 225 -11.22 -8.26 -10.27
N ASP A 226 -11.99 -8.37 -11.34
CA ASP A 226 -12.97 -7.36 -11.73
C ASP A 226 -13.75 -7.00 -10.45
N GLU A 227 -13.32 -5.92 -9.77
CA GLU A 227 -13.99 -5.47 -8.54
C GLU A 227 -15.41 -5.14 -8.95
N PRO A 228 -16.43 -5.65 -8.27
CA PRO A 228 -17.79 -5.27 -8.55
C PRO A 228 -17.86 -3.75 -8.48
N GLU A 229 -18.48 -3.14 -9.46
CA GLU A 229 -18.55 -1.68 -9.64
C GLU A 229 -19.09 -0.98 -8.39
N HIS A 230 -19.86 -1.73 -7.58
CA HIS A 230 -20.39 -1.31 -6.28
C HIS A 230 -20.20 -2.39 -5.22
N PHE A 231 -19.85 -1.99 -3.99
CA PHE A 231 -19.72 -2.91 -2.84
C PHE A 231 -20.97 -3.77 -2.63
N ASP A 232 -22.15 -3.22 -2.89
CA ASP A 232 -23.45 -3.92 -2.69
C ASP A 232 -23.57 -5.15 -3.60
N ASP A 233 -22.87 -5.19 -4.73
CA ASP A 233 -22.84 -6.32 -5.65
C ASP A 233 -21.82 -7.39 -5.25
N SER A 234 -20.94 -7.07 -4.31
CA SER A 234 -19.98 -8.02 -3.76
C SER A 234 -20.68 -9.07 -2.87
N LEU A 235 -20.01 -10.20 -2.67
CA LEU A 235 -20.50 -11.24 -1.74
C LEU A 235 -20.79 -10.66 -0.34
N LEU A 236 -19.92 -9.81 0.16
CA LEU A 236 -20.09 -9.18 1.48
C LEU A 236 -21.29 -8.23 1.51
N GLY A 237 -21.49 -7.44 0.45
CA GLY A 237 -22.64 -6.56 0.31
C GLY A 237 -23.95 -7.35 0.26
N GLN A 238 -23.99 -8.43 -0.51
CA GLN A 238 -25.17 -9.30 -0.61
C GLN A 238 -25.48 -10.00 0.71
N GLU A 239 -24.49 -10.52 1.42
CA GLU A 239 -24.66 -11.31 2.64
C GLU A 239 -24.82 -10.45 3.90
N LEU A 240 -24.03 -9.42 4.09
CA LEU A 240 -24.04 -8.57 5.29
C LEU A 240 -24.92 -7.33 5.12
N GLY A 241 -25.11 -6.84 3.90
CA GLY A 241 -25.80 -5.59 3.58
C GLY A 241 -24.85 -4.48 3.15
N PRO A 242 -25.41 -3.32 2.76
CA PRO A 242 -24.62 -2.18 2.27
C PRO A 242 -23.71 -1.60 3.34
N ILE A 243 -22.75 -0.76 2.91
CA ILE A 243 -21.98 0.07 3.84
C ILE A 243 -22.91 1.15 4.40
N ILE A 244 -23.31 0.99 5.66
CA ILE A 244 -24.26 1.90 6.32
C ILE A 244 -23.57 3.11 6.95
N PHE A 245 -22.31 2.99 7.31
CA PHE A 245 -21.57 4.05 7.99
C PHE A 245 -20.08 3.99 7.61
N GLU A 246 -19.52 5.15 7.34
CA GLU A 246 -18.11 5.30 7.03
C GLU A 246 -17.46 6.35 7.93
N LEU A 247 -16.28 6.06 8.47
CA LEU A 247 -15.44 6.98 9.24
C LEU A 247 -13.99 6.80 8.84
N GLY A 248 -13.50 7.72 8.02
CA GLY A 248 -12.12 7.75 7.53
C GLY A 248 -11.11 8.30 8.54
N TYR A 249 -9.83 8.20 8.22
CA TYR A 249 -8.75 8.71 9.07
C TYR A 249 -8.87 10.22 9.34
N LEU A 250 -9.12 11.01 8.31
CA LEU A 250 -9.21 12.47 8.44
C LEU A 250 -10.36 12.91 9.35
N GLU A 251 -11.50 12.25 9.22
CA GLU A 251 -12.67 12.53 10.07
C GLU A 251 -12.44 12.10 11.50
N ALA A 252 -11.86 10.89 11.70
CA ALA A 252 -11.53 10.39 13.03
C ALA A 252 -10.48 11.25 13.75
N LEU A 253 -9.53 11.84 13.02
CA LEU A 253 -8.57 12.79 13.55
C LEU A 253 -9.24 14.14 13.92
N LYS A 254 -10.06 14.70 13.02
CA LYS A 254 -10.82 15.94 13.29
C LYS A 254 -11.74 15.78 14.49
N GLY A 255 -12.36 14.61 14.61
CA GLY A 255 -13.23 14.28 15.76
C GLY A 255 -12.47 13.93 17.06
N GLY A 256 -11.14 13.98 17.09
CA GLY A 256 -10.32 13.63 18.25
C GLY A 256 -10.46 12.16 18.69
N ILE A 257 -10.88 11.29 17.78
CA ILE A 257 -11.06 9.85 18.01
C ILE A 257 -9.71 9.12 17.95
N LEU A 258 -8.86 9.52 17.00
CA LEU A 258 -7.49 9.05 16.88
C LEU A 258 -6.49 10.05 17.46
N ALA A 259 -5.33 9.58 17.88
CA ALA A 259 -4.23 10.42 18.29
C ALA A 259 -3.66 11.19 17.09
N LYS A 260 -3.05 12.36 17.35
CA LYS A 260 -2.25 13.06 16.34
C LYS A 260 -1.07 12.19 15.94
N PHE A 261 -0.67 12.22 14.67
CA PHE A 261 0.48 11.44 14.17
C PHE A 261 1.21 12.14 13.05
N GLN A 262 2.46 11.71 12.83
CA GLN A 262 3.28 12.06 11.69
C GLN A 262 3.81 10.79 11.02
N LEU A 263 3.90 10.82 9.69
CA LEU A 263 4.51 9.80 8.88
C LEU A 263 5.82 10.30 8.31
N GLN A 264 6.87 9.50 8.49
CA GLN A 264 8.20 9.78 7.94
C GLN A 264 8.62 8.60 7.07
N HIS A 265 8.74 8.85 5.78
CA HIS A 265 9.07 7.85 4.77
C HIS A 265 10.55 7.96 4.44
N TYR A 266 11.30 6.88 4.59
CA TYR A 266 12.75 6.85 4.38
C TYR A 266 13.11 5.98 3.19
N GLY A 267 13.61 6.59 2.11
CA GLY A 267 14.24 5.91 0.99
C GLY A 267 15.70 5.58 1.31
N LEU A 268 15.99 4.30 1.40
CA LEU A 268 17.30 3.78 1.77
C LEU A 268 18.01 3.24 0.52
N PRO A 269 19.34 3.44 0.35
CA PRO A 269 20.07 2.90 -0.78
C PRO A 269 20.39 1.40 -0.58
N LEU A 270 20.46 0.65 -1.67
CA LEU A 270 21.17 -0.62 -1.68
C LEU A 270 22.69 -0.37 -1.69
N GLU A 271 23.47 -1.16 -0.96
CA GLU A 271 24.91 -1.15 -1.11
C GLU A 271 25.32 -1.54 -2.55
N PRO A 272 26.50 -1.13 -3.05
CA PRO A 272 26.91 -1.38 -4.43
C PRO A 272 26.80 -2.85 -4.85
N GLN A 273 27.20 -3.78 -3.99
CA GLN A 273 27.11 -5.20 -4.26
C GLN A 273 25.66 -5.73 -4.29
N GLU A 274 24.82 -5.23 -3.37
CA GLU A 274 23.39 -5.52 -3.32
C GLU A 274 22.69 -4.98 -4.57
N ARG A 275 23.05 -3.78 -5.02
CA ARG A 275 22.54 -3.14 -6.24
C ARG A 275 22.84 -4.00 -7.48
N VAL A 276 24.08 -4.43 -7.68
CA VAL A 276 24.47 -5.30 -8.78
C VAL A 276 23.66 -6.61 -8.76
N GLY A 277 23.51 -7.21 -7.58
CA GLY A 277 22.70 -8.42 -7.41
C GLY A 277 21.23 -8.21 -7.77
N TYR A 278 20.65 -7.11 -7.28
CA TYR A 278 19.26 -6.74 -7.54
C TYR A 278 18.99 -6.51 -9.04
N GLU A 279 19.85 -5.75 -9.70
CA GLU A 279 19.71 -5.44 -11.12
C GLU A 279 19.88 -6.68 -12.02
N ARG A 280 20.82 -7.56 -11.68
CA ARG A 280 20.99 -8.84 -12.39
C ARG A 280 19.74 -9.70 -12.29
N MET A 281 19.23 -9.91 -11.06
CA MET A 281 18.00 -10.68 -10.84
C MET A 281 16.79 -10.02 -11.55
N SER A 282 16.69 -8.69 -11.50
CA SER A 282 15.58 -7.96 -12.13
C SER A 282 15.57 -8.12 -13.65
N ARG A 283 16.74 -8.09 -14.31
CA ARG A 283 16.86 -8.37 -15.73
C ARG A 283 16.43 -9.81 -16.07
N GLU A 284 16.95 -10.77 -15.33
CA GLU A 284 16.64 -12.18 -15.55
C GLU A 284 15.15 -12.51 -15.31
N ILE A 285 14.54 -11.92 -14.27
CA ILE A 285 13.10 -12.01 -14.01
C ILE A 285 12.30 -11.43 -15.18
N THR A 286 12.72 -10.29 -15.74
CA THR A 286 12.04 -9.65 -16.88
C THR A 286 12.08 -10.55 -18.12
N ASP A 287 13.22 -11.18 -18.40
CA ASP A 287 13.37 -12.07 -19.56
C ASP A 287 12.54 -13.35 -19.40
N LEU A 288 12.57 -13.96 -18.20
CA LEU A 288 11.75 -15.12 -17.89
C LEU A 288 10.25 -14.78 -17.93
N ARG A 289 9.85 -13.62 -17.41
CA ARG A 289 8.47 -13.13 -17.47
C ARG A 289 7.99 -13.05 -18.92
N ARG A 290 8.77 -12.45 -19.80
CA ARG A 290 8.45 -12.35 -21.24
C ARG A 290 8.30 -13.73 -21.88
N SER A 291 9.22 -14.64 -21.60
CA SER A 291 9.15 -16.03 -22.10
C SER A 291 7.91 -16.76 -21.58
N LEU A 292 7.57 -16.63 -20.30
CA LEU A 292 6.41 -17.31 -19.71
C LEU A 292 5.09 -16.72 -20.21
N GLN A 293 5.00 -15.40 -20.37
CA GLN A 293 3.80 -14.73 -20.89
C GLN A 293 3.43 -15.20 -22.32
N SER A 294 4.42 -15.54 -23.14
CA SER A 294 4.15 -16.07 -24.49
C SER A 294 3.42 -17.42 -24.48
N HIS A 295 3.48 -18.16 -23.36
CA HIS A 295 2.82 -19.47 -23.20
C HIS A 295 1.41 -19.34 -22.58
N VAL A 296 1.02 -18.14 -22.12
CA VAL A 296 -0.30 -17.89 -21.54
C VAL A 296 -1.24 -17.39 -22.64
N ARG A 297 -2.14 -18.26 -23.11
CA ARG A 297 -3.09 -17.89 -24.17
C ARG A 297 -4.13 -16.87 -23.67
N GLY A 298 -4.17 -15.70 -24.29
CA GLY A 298 -5.38 -14.90 -24.42
C GLY A 298 -5.67 -13.79 -23.39
N ARG A 299 -4.86 -13.57 -22.33
CA ARG A 299 -4.93 -12.38 -21.46
C ARG A 299 -3.55 -12.04 -20.95
N GLY A 300 -3.17 -10.76 -21.02
CA GLY A 300 -2.02 -10.25 -20.29
C GLY A 300 -2.21 -10.54 -18.82
N MET A 301 -1.48 -11.50 -18.25
CA MET A 301 -1.46 -11.70 -16.79
C MET A 301 -0.56 -10.64 -16.17
N ASP A 302 -1.05 -9.97 -15.16
CA ASP A 302 -0.22 -9.12 -14.33
C ASP A 302 0.84 -9.91 -13.53
N GLY A 303 1.72 -9.20 -12.81
CA GLY A 303 2.86 -9.85 -12.15
C GLY A 303 2.48 -10.92 -11.15
N GLY A 304 1.39 -10.73 -10.39
CA GLY A 304 0.96 -11.65 -9.33
C GLY A 304 0.32 -12.93 -9.86
N ALA A 305 -0.62 -12.77 -10.78
CA ALA A 305 -1.26 -13.91 -11.44
C ALA A 305 -0.23 -14.77 -12.18
N LEU A 306 0.79 -14.15 -12.78
CA LEU A 306 1.85 -14.89 -13.45
C LEU A 306 2.70 -15.69 -12.46
N VAL A 307 3.01 -15.16 -11.27
CA VAL A 307 3.74 -15.92 -10.22
C VAL A 307 2.93 -17.11 -9.74
N GLY A 308 1.63 -16.92 -9.45
CA GLY A 308 0.72 -18.01 -9.05
C GLY A 308 0.63 -19.10 -10.14
N TRP A 309 0.45 -18.70 -11.39
CA TRP A 309 0.46 -19.62 -12.52
C TRP A 309 1.82 -20.35 -12.67
N ALA A 310 2.93 -19.62 -12.57
CA ALA A 310 4.26 -20.18 -12.67
C ALA A 310 4.54 -21.23 -11.58
N ARG A 311 4.05 -21.04 -10.35
CA ARG A 311 4.11 -22.03 -9.27
C ARG A 311 3.37 -23.32 -9.63
N LYS A 312 2.13 -23.18 -10.14
CA LYS A 312 1.34 -24.34 -10.59
C LYS A 312 2.02 -25.09 -11.75
N VAL A 313 2.69 -24.37 -12.65
CA VAL A 313 3.47 -24.98 -13.75
C VAL A 313 4.74 -25.64 -13.21
N ALA A 314 5.45 -24.97 -12.33
CA ALA A 314 6.68 -25.49 -11.70
C ALA A 314 6.43 -26.80 -10.93
N SER A 315 5.30 -26.89 -10.20
CA SER A 315 4.93 -28.08 -9.41
C SER A 315 4.64 -29.33 -10.27
N ARG A 316 4.32 -29.15 -11.57
CA ARG A 316 4.05 -30.27 -12.49
C ARG A 316 5.31 -30.99 -12.95
N GLY A 317 6.48 -30.32 -12.93
CA GLY A 317 7.77 -30.87 -13.31
C GLY A 317 7.88 -31.34 -14.78
N GLY A 318 9.02 -31.84 -15.15
CA GLY A 318 9.22 -32.63 -16.39
C GLY A 318 9.24 -31.88 -17.73
N SER A 319 9.13 -30.55 -17.76
CA SER A 319 9.19 -29.78 -19.02
C SER A 319 10.12 -28.59 -18.94
N ALA A 320 10.60 -28.10 -20.08
CA ALA A 320 11.41 -26.88 -20.17
C ALA A 320 10.64 -25.67 -19.59
N LEU A 321 9.32 -25.62 -19.81
CA LEU A 321 8.45 -24.59 -19.29
C LEU A 321 8.37 -24.63 -17.75
N SER A 322 8.28 -25.83 -17.16
CA SER A 322 8.26 -25.96 -15.70
C SER A 322 9.59 -25.54 -15.06
N THR A 323 10.72 -25.80 -15.72
CA THR A 323 12.04 -25.36 -15.28
C THR A 323 12.16 -23.82 -15.33
N GLN A 324 11.69 -23.18 -16.40
CA GLN A 324 11.66 -21.72 -16.51
C GLN A 324 10.73 -21.09 -15.47
N ALA A 325 9.57 -21.69 -15.25
CA ALA A 325 8.61 -21.24 -14.24
C ALA A 325 9.20 -21.34 -12.82
N ALA A 326 9.86 -22.46 -12.50
CA ALA A 326 10.54 -22.64 -11.21
C ALA A 326 11.66 -21.60 -11.00
N LYS A 327 12.45 -21.34 -12.05
CA LYS A 327 13.51 -20.32 -12.01
C LYS A 327 12.93 -18.91 -11.79
N TYR A 328 11.85 -18.59 -12.49
CA TYR A 328 11.15 -17.30 -12.32
C TYR A 328 10.67 -17.09 -10.88
N VAL A 329 10.01 -18.07 -10.28
CA VAL A 329 9.55 -18.05 -8.91
C VAL A 329 10.71 -17.91 -7.93
N ALA A 330 11.77 -18.72 -8.11
CA ALA A 330 12.96 -18.68 -7.25
C ALA A 330 13.66 -17.32 -7.29
N LEU A 331 13.89 -16.75 -8.47
CA LEU A 331 14.55 -15.44 -8.62
C LEU A 331 13.69 -14.30 -8.05
N THR A 332 12.38 -14.36 -8.23
CA THR A 332 11.46 -13.39 -7.64
C THR A 332 11.56 -13.42 -6.11
N GLY A 333 11.58 -14.61 -5.51
CA GLY A 333 11.79 -14.79 -4.07
C GLY A 333 13.17 -14.29 -3.61
N GLN A 334 14.24 -14.65 -4.32
CA GLN A 334 15.60 -14.20 -3.99
C GLN A 334 15.75 -12.69 -4.06
N ARG A 335 15.18 -12.04 -5.08
CA ARG A 335 15.20 -10.57 -5.19
C ARG A 335 14.45 -9.92 -4.03
N LYS A 336 13.32 -10.46 -3.62
CA LYS A 336 12.56 -10.00 -2.45
C LYS A 336 13.40 -10.14 -1.16
N GLN A 337 14.04 -11.28 -0.97
CA GLN A 337 14.92 -11.52 0.17
C GLN A 337 16.10 -10.54 0.20
N LEU A 338 16.73 -10.24 -0.94
CA LEU A 338 17.80 -9.25 -1.02
C LEU A 338 17.33 -7.88 -0.51
N VAL A 339 16.15 -7.43 -0.92
CA VAL A 339 15.56 -6.16 -0.48
C VAL A 339 15.27 -6.18 1.02
N TYR A 340 14.81 -7.30 1.58
CA TYR A 340 14.54 -7.45 3.00
C TYR A 340 15.80 -7.46 3.86
N HIS A 341 16.85 -8.14 3.39
CA HIS A 341 18.12 -8.28 4.09
C HIS A 341 19.07 -7.09 3.91
N ALA A 342 18.68 -6.06 3.11
CA ALA A 342 19.54 -4.93 2.81
C ALA A 342 20.14 -4.31 4.07
N LYS A 343 21.44 -4.11 4.09
CA LYS A 343 22.22 -3.63 5.25
C LYS A 343 21.75 -2.27 5.73
N ALA A 344 21.45 -1.36 4.80
CA ALA A 344 20.94 -0.04 5.13
C ALA A 344 19.64 -0.11 5.94
N ARG A 345 18.77 -1.10 5.67
CA ARG A 345 17.52 -1.31 6.39
C ARG A 345 17.75 -1.69 7.86
N ALA A 346 18.66 -2.62 8.12
CA ALA A 346 19.00 -3.03 9.48
C ALA A 346 19.61 -1.89 10.30
N LEU A 347 20.52 -1.11 9.69
CA LEU A 347 21.12 0.07 10.32
C LEU A 347 20.11 1.19 10.56
N ALA A 348 19.16 1.39 9.64
CA ALA A 348 18.09 2.36 9.83
C ALA A 348 17.22 2.00 11.04
N VAL A 349 16.83 0.72 11.17
CA VAL A 349 16.08 0.23 12.33
C VAL A 349 16.84 0.48 13.63
N GLU A 350 18.12 0.12 13.67
CA GLU A 350 18.98 0.32 14.85
C GLU A 350 19.00 1.78 15.27
N ARG A 351 19.33 2.70 14.35
CA ARG A 351 19.41 4.14 14.63
C ARG A 351 18.07 4.76 15.05
N LEU A 352 16.97 4.38 14.39
CA LEU A 352 15.64 4.87 14.76
C LEU A 352 15.20 4.39 16.14
N VAL A 353 15.50 3.14 16.50
CA VAL A 353 15.21 2.61 17.83
C VAL A 353 16.05 3.32 18.89
N GLU A 354 17.35 3.46 18.68
CA GLU A 354 18.24 4.19 19.59
C GLU A 354 17.78 5.63 19.81
N GLN A 355 17.45 6.33 18.73
CA GLN A 355 16.95 7.70 18.79
C GLN A 355 15.62 7.81 19.55
N ALA A 356 14.68 6.90 19.29
CA ALA A 356 13.38 6.91 19.96
C ALA A 356 13.50 6.59 21.46
N LEU A 357 14.35 5.62 21.83
CA LEU A 357 14.59 5.26 23.23
C LEU A 357 15.31 6.35 24.01
N ALA A 358 16.16 7.13 23.35
CA ALA A 358 16.86 8.27 23.96
C ALA A 358 15.94 9.49 24.13
N ALA A 359 14.86 9.60 23.37
CA ALA A 359 13.96 10.75 23.41
C ALA A 359 13.11 10.82 24.68
N ALA A 360 12.68 9.66 25.24
CA ALA A 360 11.95 9.58 26.51
C ALA A 360 12.07 8.16 27.12
N GLU A 361 12.10 8.10 28.45
CA GLU A 361 12.25 6.83 29.20
C GLU A 361 11.06 5.88 29.03
N ASP A 362 9.86 6.42 28.83
CA ASP A 362 8.61 5.66 28.70
C ASP A 362 8.23 5.35 27.27
N THR A 363 9.06 5.72 26.27
CA THR A 363 8.81 5.47 24.85
C THR A 363 8.61 4.00 24.56
N ARG A 364 7.50 3.65 23.94
CA ARG A 364 7.18 2.30 23.43
C ARG A 364 7.28 2.29 21.93
N ILE A 365 7.97 1.30 21.39
CA ILE A 365 8.27 1.16 19.97
C ILE A 365 7.70 -0.16 19.46
N LEU A 366 6.89 -0.07 18.39
CA LEU A 366 6.39 -1.22 17.67
C LEU A 366 7.10 -1.31 16.32
N LEU A 367 7.89 -2.37 16.12
CA LEU A 367 8.50 -2.69 14.83
C LEU A 367 7.69 -3.74 14.10
N PHE A 368 7.56 -3.53 12.81
CA PHE A 368 6.77 -4.38 11.96
C PHE A 368 7.56 -4.86 10.74
N HIS A 369 7.61 -6.18 10.53
CA HIS A 369 8.18 -6.80 9.34
C HIS A 369 7.31 -7.97 8.87
N GLU A 370 7.09 -8.15 7.55
CA GLU A 370 6.23 -9.24 7.07
C GLU A 370 6.86 -10.65 7.18
N SER A 371 8.20 -10.75 7.23
CA SER A 371 8.93 -12.01 7.33
C SER A 371 9.26 -12.36 8.77
N VAL A 372 8.84 -13.53 9.22
CA VAL A 372 9.17 -14.06 10.57
C VAL A 372 10.68 -14.20 10.76
N ALA A 373 11.41 -14.63 9.73
CA ALA A 373 12.87 -14.75 9.80
C ALA A 373 13.55 -13.39 10.08
N GLU A 374 13.04 -12.32 9.44
CA GLU A 374 13.55 -10.96 9.66
C GLU A 374 13.15 -10.40 11.03
N VAL A 375 11.94 -10.70 11.51
CA VAL A 375 11.55 -10.37 12.88
C VAL A 375 12.56 -10.94 13.88
N MET A 376 12.91 -12.22 13.71
CA MET A 376 13.89 -12.86 14.60
C MET A 376 15.31 -12.30 14.44
N ARG A 377 15.70 -11.91 13.22
CA ARG A 377 16.99 -11.27 12.97
C ARG A 377 17.06 -9.89 13.63
N ILE A 378 16.04 -9.06 13.48
CA ILE A 378 15.94 -7.74 14.12
C ILE A 378 15.90 -7.89 15.65
N PHE A 379 15.11 -8.83 16.16
CA PHE A 379 15.05 -9.14 17.57
C PHE A 379 16.44 -9.49 18.13
N ALA A 380 17.17 -10.39 17.46
CA ALA A 380 18.52 -10.77 17.88
C ALA A 380 19.50 -9.57 17.85
N LEU A 381 19.44 -8.74 16.80
CA LEU A 381 20.25 -7.53 16.66
C LEU A 381 20.02 -6.56 17.83
N LEU A 382 18.77 -6.22 18.09
CA LEU A 382 18.41 -5.28 19.16
C LEU A 382 18.75 -5.83 20.56
N ARG A 383 18.54 -7.15 20.77
CA ARG A 383 18.93 -7.81 22.00
C ARG A 383 20.44 -7.74 22.25
N GLN A 384 21.28 -7.97 21.23
CA GLN A 384 22.74 -7.86 21.34
C GLN A 384 23.19 -6.45 21.75
N LYS A 385 22.38 -5.43 21.43
CA LYS A 385 22.60 -4.03 21.84
C LYS A 385 22.06 -3.72 23.25
N GLY A 386 21.55 -4.72 23.98
CA GLY A 386 20.97 -4.52 25.31
C GLY A 386 19.61 -3.84 25.33
N VAL A 387 18.93 -3.75 24.19
CA VAL A 387 17.59 -3.16 24.11
C VAL A 387 16.58 -4.07 24.81
N PRO A 388 15.65 -3.55 25.65
CA PRO A 388 14.58 -4.33 26.27
C PRO A 388 13.50 -4.67 25.22
N VAL A 389 13.81 -5.63 24.35
CA VAL A 389 13.04 -6.06 23.20
C VAL A 389 12.42 -7.43 23.40
N VAL A 390 11.20 -7.62 22.93
CA VAL A 390 10.51 -8.91 22.79
C VAL A 390 10.03 -9.11 21.37
N ALA A 391 9.75 -10.35 20.99
CA ALA A 391 9.26 -10.68 19.66
C ALA A 391 7.89 -11.38 19.74
N GLU A 392 7.10 -11.20 18.67
CA GLU A 392 5.81 -11.86 18.48
C GLU A 392 5.62 -12.26 17.02
N HIS A 393 5.24 -13.50 16.77
CA HIS A 393 4.83 -14.03 15.47
C HIS A 393 4.10 -15.36 15.59
N SER A 394 3.34 -15.74 14.55
CA SER A 394 2.48 -16.94 14.55
C SER A 394 3.19 -18.28 14.76
N GLN A 395 4.51 -18.33 14.59
CA GLN A 395 5.30 -19.54 14.81
C GLN A 395 5.80 -19.70 16.25
N LEU A 396 5.59 -18.72 17.12
CA LEU A 396 5.84 -18.86 18.55
C LEU A 396 4.64 -19.53 19.23
N PRO A 397 4.87 -20.35 20.29
CA PRO A 397 3.79 -20.85 21.15
C PRO A 397 2.97 -19.71 21.74
N ASP A 398 1.68 -19.95 21.95
CA ASP A 398 0.75 -18.94 22.47
C ASP A 398 1.19 -18.41 23.86
N SER A 399 1.79 -19.25 24.71
CA SER A 399 2.34 -18.84 26.00
C SER A 399 3.47 -17.82 25.87
N LEU A 400 4.42 -18.04 24.93
CA LEU A 400 5.51 -17.09 24.69
C LEU A 400 5.00 -15.78 24.07
N ARG A 401 3.99 -15.87 23.21
CA ARG A 401 3.33 -14.70 22.59
C ARG A 401 2.64 -13.87 23.67
N ALA A 402 1.83 -14.50 24.51
CA ALA A 402 1.11 -13.85 25.61
C ALA A 402 2.08 -13.14 26.57
N GLU A 403 3.18 -13.82 26.97
CA GLU A 403 4.19 -13.23 27.83
C GLU A 403 4.91 -12.03 27.18
N SER A 404 5.30 -12.13 25.90
CA SER A 404 5.89 -11.01 25.17
C SER A 404 4.99 -9.77 25.17
N LEU A 405 3.70 -9.97 24.95
CA LEU A 405 2.72 -8.90 24.96
C LEU A 405 2.48 -8.33 26.34
N HIS A 406 2.45 -9.18 27.37
CA HIS A 406 2.35 -8.74 28.77
C HIS A 406 3.53 -7.86 29.15
N LEU A 407 4.76 -8.26 28.85
CA LEU A 407 5.95 -7.46 29.10
C LEU A 407 5.95 -6.12 28.35
N PHE A 408 5.45 -6.10 27.13
CA PHE A 408 5.31 -4.86 26.36
C PHE A 408 4.19 -3.97 26.93
N ARG A 409 3.05 -4.53 27.34
CA ARG A 409 1.95 -3.80 27.98
C ARG A 409 2.36 -3.16 29.30
N SER A 410 3.08 -3.89 30.12
CA SER A 410 3.58 -3.39 31.43
C SER A 410 4.69 -2.34 31.28
N GLY A 411 5.27 -2.18 30.08
CA GLY A 411 6.42 -1.30 29.85
C GLY A 411 7.77 -1.89 30.25
N ALA A 412 7.79 -3.13 30.74
CA ALA A 412 9.05 -3.85 31.02
C ALA A 412 9.86 -4.05 29.74
N ALA A 413 9.22 -4.48 28.64
CA ALA A 413 9.79 -4.42 27.31
C ALA A 413 9.37 -3.11 26.63
N ARG A 414 10.33 -2.36 26.14
CA ARG A 414 10.07 -1.08 25.45
C ARG A 414 9.94 -1.22 23.93
N VAL A 415 10.41 -2.34 23.39
CA VAL A 415 10.37 -2.62 21.96
C VAL A 415 9.68 -3.96 21.73
N LEU A 416 8.72 -3.97 20.82
CA LEU A 416 8.07 -5.18 20.33
C LEU A 416 8.33 -5.32 18.83
N VAL A 417 8.98 -6.40 18.42
CA VAL A 417 9.18 -6.75 17.00
C VAL A 417 8.15 -7.79 16.60
N SER A 418 7.32 -7.47 15.61
CA SER A 418 6.23 -8.33 15.21
C SER A 418 6.21 -8.66 13.74
N ALA A 419 5.74 -9.89 13.45
CA ALA A 419 5.36 -10.29 12.11
C ALA A 419 3.87 -9.98 11.83
N ARG A 420 3.37 -10.45 10.70
CA ARG A 420 1.98 -10.23 10.20
C ARG A 420 0.86 -10.45 11.24
N SER A 421 1.05 -11.32 12.21
CA SER A 421 0.02 -11.73 13.15
C SER A 421 -0.52 -10.61 14.06
N LEU A 422 0.31 -9.60 14.39
CA LEU A 422 -0.13 -8.46 15.19
C LEU A 422 -1.07 -7.51 14.45
N ILE A 423 -1.03 -7.51 13.12
CA ILE A 423 -1.95 -6.71 12.31
C ILE A 423 -3.40 -7.19 12.51
N GLU A 424 -3.59 -8.43 12.91
CA GLU A 424 -4.82 -9.16 12.82
C GLU A 424 -5.38 -9.60 14.17
N GLY A 425 -5.50 -8.72 15.13
CA GLY A 425 -6.29 -9.10 16.28
C GLY A 425 -5.71 -8.89 17.67
N PHE A 426 -4.53 -8.31 17.79
CA PHE A 426 -4.01 -7.98 19.11
C PHE A 426 -4.39 -6.57 19.56
N ASP A 427 -4.88 -6.45 20.79
CA ASP A 427 -4.89 -5.19 21.51
C ASP A 427 -3.47 -4.84 21.96
N VAL A 428 -2.70 -4.25 21.03
CA VAL A 428 -1.39 -3.70 21.38
C VAL A 428 -1.63 -2.38 22.09
N PRO A 429 -1.04 -2.15 23.28
CA PRO A 429 -1.13 -0.85 23.91
C PRO A 429 -0.58 0.23 22.97
N ALA A 430 -1.07 1.45 23.10
CA ALA A 430 -0.63 2.57 22.31
C ALA A 430 0.91 2.65 22.32
N ALA A 431 1.52 2.54 21.15
CA ALA A 431 2.93 2.77 20.95
C ALA A 431 3.14 4.24 20.58
N ASP A 432 4.25 4.82 21.02
CA ASP A 432 4.61 6.20 20.70
C ASP A 432 5.27 6.28 19.33
N VAL A 433 6.02 5.23 18.98
CA VAL A 433 6.74 5.12 17.72
C VAL A 433 6.41 3.78 17.05
N GLY A 434 6.07 3.84 15.77
CA GLY A 434 5.94 2.69 14.91
C GLY A 434 6.99 2.69 13.83
N ILE A 435 7.58 1.53 13.52
CA ILE A 435 8.53 1.38 12.43
C ILE A 435 8.07 0.25 11.51
N VAL A 436 7.55 0.60 10.35
CA VAL A 436 7.28 -0.36 9.28
C VAL A 436 8.58 -0.63 8.54
N VAL A 437 9.25 -1.71 8.92
CA VAL A 437 10.57 -2.05 8.37
C VAL A 437 10.45 -2.56 6.95
N ALA A 438 9.58 -3.53 6.71
CA ALA A 438 9.19 -4.00 5.38
C ALA A 438 7.78 -4.57 5.42
N SER A 439 7.03 -4.29 4.37
CA SER A 439 5.66 -4.76 4.24
C SER A 439 5.38 -5.07 2.78
N SER A 440 4.56 -6.07 2.51
CA SER A 440 4.00 -6.29 1.18
C SER A 440 3.24 -5.04 0.72
N SER A 441 3.04 -4.92 -0.56
CA SER A 441 2.34 -3.81 -1.20
C SER A 441 0.88 -3.61 -0.74
N SER A 442 0.39 -4.43 0.21
CA SER A 442 -0.97 -4.31 0.75
C SER A 442 -1.13 -3.04 1.60
N VAL A 443 -1.81 -2.08 1.03
CA VAL A 443 -2.21 -0.83 1.69
C VAL A 443 -3.03 -1.10 2.94
N ARG A 444 -3.87 -2.14 2.92
CA ARG A 444 -4.71 -2.56 4.03
C ARG A 444 -3.91 -2.84 5.30
N GLN A 445 -2.85 -3.64 5.19
CA GLN A 445 -2.02 -4.00 6.34
C GLN A 445 -1.38 -2.76 6.99
N ARG A 446 -0.97 -1.78 6.19
CA ARG A 446 -0.38 -0.54 6.69
C ARG A 446 -1.39 0.34 7.40
N ILE A 447 -2.61 0.44 6.85
CA ILE A 447 -3.72 1.15 7.48
C ILE A 447 -4.08 0.51 8.83
N GLN A 448 -4.09 -0.81 8.92
CA GLN A 448 -4.35 -1.52 10.17
C GLN A 448 -3.22 -1.32 11.19
N THR A 449 -1.96 -1.34 10.74
CA THR A 449 -0.80 -1.03 11.60
C THR A 449 -0.88 0.39 12.15
N LEU A 450 -1.18 1.37 11.29
CA LEU A 450 -1.40 2.76 11.70
C LEU A 450 -2.47 2.88 12.78
N GLY A 451 -3.63 2.25 12.60
CA GLY A 451 -4.73 2.32 13.55
C GLY A 451 -4.40 1.77 14.95
N ARG A 452 -3.42 0.86 15.06
CA ARG A 452 -2.99 0.32 16.35
C ARG A 452 -2.02 1.25 17.10
N ILE A 453 -1.13 1.90 16.36
CA ILE A 453 -0.20 2.91 16.91
C ILE A 453 -0.95 4.18 17.29
N LEU A 454 -1.97 4.55 16.52
CA LEU A 454 -2.70 5.81 16.64
C LEU A 454 -3.79 5.83 17.73
N ARG A 455 -3.70 5.00 18.74
CA ARG A 455 -4.64 5.05 19.87
C ARG A 455 -4.31 6.23 20.78
N LYS A 456 -5.34 7.02 21.08
CA LYS A 456 -5.20 8.13 22.01
C LYS A 456 -4.99 7.59 23.44
N LYS A 457 -3.87 7.94 24.07
CA LYS A 457 -3.65 7.69 25.49
C LYS A 457 -4.45 8.73 26.29
N PRO A 458 -5.15 8.35 27.35
CA PRO A 458 -5.82 9.30 28.22
C PRO A 458 -4.82 10.32 28.79
N GLY A 459 -5.09 11.61 28.57
CA GLY A 459 -4.27 12.69 29.14
C GLY A 459 -3.02 13.10 28.34
N GLU A 460 -2.68 12.43 27.23
CA GLU A 460 -1.54 12.79 26.38
C GLU A 460 -1.97 13.48 25.08
N ASP A 461 -1.32 14.63 24.77
CA ASP A 461 -1.46 15.33 23.48
C ASP A 461 -0.24 15.12 22.55
N ARG A 462 0.62 14.14 22.87
CA ARG A 462 1.80 13.82 22.07
C ARG A 462 1.40 13.14 20.77
N ALA A 463 1.96 13.59 19.66
CA ALA A 463 1.75 12.96 18.36
C ALA A 463 2.54 11.65 18.26
N ALA A 464 1.89 10.58 17.81
CA ALA A 464 2.58 9.33 17.48
C ALA A 464 3.43 9.52 16.23
N LEU A 465 4.59 8.86 16.17
CA LEU A 465 5.52 8.92 15.04
C LEU A 465 5.58 7.57 14.33
N LEU A 466 5.29 7.57 13.05
CA LEU A 466 5.39 6.38 12.22
C LEU A 466 6.48 6.53 11.17
N HIS A 467 7.47 5.63 11.21
CA HIS A 467 8.52 5.51 10.22
C HIS A 467 8.17 4.41 9.22
N VAL A 468 8.26 4.70 7.93
CA VAL A 468 8.08 3.74 6.84
C VAL A 468 9.38 3.63 6.07
N LEU A 469 10.01 2.47 6.11
CA LEU A 469 11.27 2.22 5.40
C LEU A 469 11.00 1.55 4.06
N TYR A 470 11.67 2.03 3.01
CA TYR A 470 11.65 1.41 1.69
C TYR A 470 13.04 1.48 1.06
N MET A 471 13.37 0.49 0.23
CA MET A 471 14.62 0.53 -0.54
C MET A 471 14.38 1.33 -1.81
N ALA A 472 15.13 2.43 -1.95
CA ALA A 472 15.03 3.33 -3.10
C ALA A 472 15.44 2.63 -4.40
N GLU A 473 14.76 2.98 -5.49
CA GLU A 473 14.97 2.41 -6.83
C GLU A 473 14.80 0.88 -6.89
N THR A 474 13.90 0.34 -6.08
CA THR A 474 13.56 -1.09 -6.07
C THR A 474 12.04 -1.28 -6.17
N THR A 475 11.61 -2.56 -6.22
CA THR A 475 10.18 -2.90 -6.17
C THR A 475 9.49 -2.45 -4.87
N ASP A 476 10.24 -2.09 -3.86
CA ASP A 476 9.68 -1.57 -2.61
C ASP A 476 8.94 -0.22 -2.79
N GLU A 477 9.32 0.56 -3.80
CA GLU A 477 8.64 1.83 -4.12
C GLU A 477 7.23 1.66 -4.69
N MET A 478 6.85 0.46 -5.14
CA MET A 478 5.50 0.18 -5.65
C MET A 478 4.39 0.48 -4.64
N ILE A 479 4.73 0.56 -3.36
CA ILE A 479 3.80 0.97 -2.30
C ILE A 479 3.23 2.37 -2.49
N TYR A 480 3.96 3.25 -3.20
CA TYR A 480 3.54 4.63 -3.48
C TYR A 480 2.76 4.74 -4.79
N GLU A 481 2.82 3.72 -5.64
CA GLU A 481 2.05 3.66 -6.89
C GLU A 481 0.60 3.23 -6.62
N LYS A 482 0.40 2.35 -5.64
CA LYS A 482 -0.91 1.77 -5.33
C LYS A 482 -1.82 2.66 -4.49
N GLN A 483 -1.26 3.58 -3.73
CA GLN A 483 -2.02 4.44 -2.84
C GLN A 483 -1.39 5.82 -2.68
N ASP A 484 -2.19 6.84 -2.84
CA ASP A 484 -1.81 8.20 -2.44
C ASP A 484 -1.97 8.37 -0.93
N TRP A 485 -0.85 8.33 -0.22
CA TRP A 485 -0.80 8.50 1.22
C TRP A 485 -1.31 9.86 1.69
N ALA A 486 -1.14 10.91 0.87
CA ALA A 486 -1.63 12.24 1.19
C ALA A 486 -3.16 12.29 1.22
N VAL A 487 -3.81 11.56 0.30
CA VAL A 487 -5.29 11.44 0.29
C VAL A 487 -5.80 10.72 1.52
N VAL A 488 -5.11 9.63 1.94
CA VAL A 488 -5.58 8.79 3.06
C VAL A 488 -5.34 9.44 4.41
N THR A 489 -4.17 10.07 4.61
CA THR A 489 -3.72 10.52 5.94
C THR A 489 -3.59 12.03 6.08
N GLY A 490 -3.71 12.78 4.99
CA GLY A 490 -3.45 14.23 4.91
C GLY A 490 -2.01 14.53 4.49
N ALA A 491 -1.85 15.38 3.48
CA ALA A 491 -0.54 15.71 2.90
C ALA A 491 0.44 16.27 3.95
N GLU A 492 -0.06 17.10 4.84
CA GLU A 492 0.71 17.77 5.89
C GLU A 492 1.32 16.83 6.95
N ARG A 493 0.88 15.57 6.98
CA ARG A 493 1.39 14.56 7.93
C ARG A 493 2.47 13.69 7.36
N ASN A 494 2.67 13.73 6.03
CA ASN A 494 3.63 12.91 5.33
C ASN A 494 4.90 13.72 5.05
N ARG A 495 6.05 13.22 5.54
CA ARG A 495 7.38 13.76 5.23
C ARG A 495 8.22 12.67 4.60
N TYR A 496 8.96 13.03 3.58
CA TYR A 496 9.75 12.08 2.79
C TYR A 496 11.24 12.40 2.91
N PHE A 497 12.06 11.38 3.05
CA PHE A 497 13.50 11.51 3.26
C PHE A 497 14.25 10.53 2.37
N VAL A 498 15.43 10.95 1.93
CA VAL A 498 16.50 10.06 1.47
C VAL A 498 17.51 9.93 2.59
N TRP A 499 17.88 8.71 2.91
CA TRP A 499 18.78 8.45 4.03
C TRP A 499 19.70 7.28 3.75
N ASP A 500 21.01 7.51 3.85
CA ASP A 500 22.03 6.45 3.84
C ASP A 500 22.54 6.22 5.27
N PRO A 501 21.97 5.26 6.01
CA PRO A 501 22.41 4.93 7.36
C PRO A 501 23.75 4.17 7.40
N THR A 502 24.33 3.79 6.26
CA THR A 502 25.65 3.14 6.22
C THR A 502 26.77 4.16 6.43
N GLN A 503 26.51 5.43 6.12
CA GLN A 503 27.44 6.51 6.36
C GLN A 503 27.46 6.88 7.86
N PRO A 504 28.65 7.03 8.50
CA PRO A 504 28.74 7.34 9.94
C PRO A 504 27.95 8.61 10.31
N ASP A 505 28.05 9.66 9.53
CA ASP A 505 27.37 10.94 9.74
C ASP A 505 26.12 11.11 8.86
N GLY A 506 25.66 10.03 8.23
CA GLY A 506 24.50 10.05 7.32
C GLY A 506 23.23 10.47 8.07
N ARG A 507 22.74 11.68 7.77
CA ARG A 507 21.46 12.19 8.28
C ARG A 507 20.38 12.08 7.20
N PRO A 508 19.13 11.87 7.59
CA PRO A 508 18.02 11.95 6.66
C PRO A 508 17.94 13.32 6.00
N ILE A 509 17.90 13.35 4.67
CA ILE A 509 17.71 14.58 3.88
C ILE A 509 16.25 14.59 3.42
N GLU A 510 15.53 15.63 3.81
CA GLU A 510 14.12 15.77 3.41
C GLU A 510 14.01 16.07 1.93
N LYS A 511 13.03 15.45 1.27
CA LYS A 511 12.71 15.69 -0.14
C LYS A 511 11.23 16.00 -0.32
N GLU A 512 10.90 16.64 -1.42
CA GLU A 512 9.53 16.96 -1.77
C GLU A 512 8.79 15.72 -2.31
N GLY A 513 7.79 15.27 -1.56
CA GLY A 513 6.86 14.23 -1.95
C GLY A 513 7.40 12.79 -1.99
N PRO A 514 6.54 11.83 -2.35
CA PRO A 514 6.90 10.41 -2.45
C PRO A 514 7.90 10.17 -3.58
N PRO A 515 8.61 8.99 -3.56
CA PRO A 515 9.44 8.62 -4.68
C PRO A 515 8.57 8.58 -5.94
N ARG A 516 8.87 9.47 -6.86
CA ARG A 516 8.29 9.41 -8.19
C ARG A 516 9.16 8.40 -8.97
N ARG A 517 8.70 7.17 -9.06
CA ARG A 517 9.09 6.43 -10.25
C ARG A 517 8.51 7.21 -11.43
N PRO A 518 9.28 7.40 -12.50
CA PRO A 518 8.63 7.48 -13.79
C PRO A 518 7.77 6.21 -13.81
N LYS A 519 6.43 6.37 -13.81
CA LYS A 519 5.52 5.24 -13.98
C LYS A 519 6.13 4.40 -15.08
N PRO A 520 6.34 3.06 -14.92
CA PRO A 520 6.36 2.22 -16.10
C PRO A 520 5.05 2.59 -16.76
N THR A 521 5.14 3.37 -17.78
CA THR A 521 3.97 3.85 -18.46
C THR A 521 3.26 2.57 -18.83
N GLU A 522 1.93 2.52 -18.69
CA GLU A 522 1.09 1.49 -19.30
C GLU A 522 1.65 1.10 -20.66
N ASP A 523 2.28 2.03 -21.30
CA ASP A 523 3.12 2.01 -22.48
C ASP A 523 4.21 0.94 -22.49
N GLU A 524 4.95 0.63 -21.43
CA GLU A 524 5.96 -0.45 -21.50
C GLU A 524 5.33 -1.84 -21.56
N ILE A 525 4.17 -2.02 -20.95
CA ILE A 525 3.41 -3.28 -21.04
C ILE A 525 2.80 -3.40 -22.42
N VAL A 526 2.22 -2.33 -22.95
CA VAL A 526 1.66 -2.25 -24.30
C VAL A 526 2.76 -2.43 -25.35
N LEU A 527 3.91 -1.75 -25.20
CA LEU A 527 5.02 -1.81 -26.14
C LEU A 527 5.64 -3.23 -26.28
N THR A 528 5.66 -3.99 -25.19
CA THR A 528 6.13 -5.40 -25.26
C THR A 528 5.17 -6.34 -26.00
N SER A 529 3.92 -5.93 -26.17
CA SER A 529 2.91 -6.69 -26.91
C SER A 529 2.77 -6.26 -28.38
N LEU A 530 3.37 -5.12 -28.77
CA LEU A 530 3.30 -4.61 -30.13
C LEU A 530 4.35 -5.27 -31.05
N THR A 531 3.95 -5.53 -32.28
CA THR A 531 4.89 -5.91 -33.35
C THR A 531 5.46 -4.65 -34.01
N PRO A 532 6.76 -4.66 -34.43
CA PRO A 532 7.31 -3.55 -35.20
C PRO A 532 6.45 -3.19 -36.41
N GLY A 533 6.16 -1.90 -36.57
CA GLY A 533 5.27 -1.38 -37.60
C GLY A 533 3.82 -1.15 -37.14
N SER A 534 3.45 -1.57 -35.94
CA SER A 534 2.12 -1.29 -35.35
C SER A 534 1.99 0.16 -34.94
N ASP A 535 0.76 0.70 -35.03
CA ASP A 535 0.42 2.01 -34.48
C ASP A 535 0.55 1.99 -32.95
N TYR A 536 1.15 3.06 -32.42
CA TYR A 536 1.23 3.26 -30.99
C TYR A 536 0.00 4.06 -30.50
N PRO A 537 -0.84 3.49 -29.63
CA PRO A 537 -2.12 4.09 -29.27
C PRO A 537 -2.02 5.22 -28.20
N GLY A 538 -0.82 5.48 -27.65
CA GLY A 538 -0.63 6.41 -26.54
C GLY A 538 -0.05 7.77 -26.92
N ALA A 539 -0.23 8.77 -26.06
CA ALA A 539 0.54 10.02 -26.08
C ALA A 539 1.86 9.77 -25.36
N TYR A 540 2.98 10.05 -26.02
CA TYR A 540 4.28 9.65 -25.53
C TYR A 540 5.20 10.86 -25.25
N GLU A 541 5.71 10.95 -24.04
CA GLU A 541 6.78 11.86 -23.62
C GLU A 541 8.09 11.10 -23.56
N GLY A 542 8.97 11.27 -24.49
CA GLY A 542 10.26 10.59 -24.53
C GLY A 542 11.40 11.47 -25.04
N ALA A 543 12.60 10.98 -24.84
CA ALA A 543 13.80 11.62 -25.32
C ALA A 543 13.85 11.68 -26.85
N GLU A 544 14.21 12.82 -27.42
CA GLU A 544 14.47 12.97 -28.86
C GLU A 544 15.94 12.65 -29.13
N PHE A 545 16.21 11.96 -30.24
CA PHE A 545 17.57 11.71 -30.68
C PHE A 545 17.72 11.89 -32.19
N SER A 546 18.96 12.18 -32.60
CA SER A 546 19.34 12.23 -33.99
C SER A 546 20.30 11.10 -34.33
N SER A 547 20.17 10.54 -35.51
CA SER A 547 21.09 9.56 -36.07
C SER A 547 21.93 10.16 -37.19
N ASP A 548 23.15 9.61 -37.39
CA ASP A 548 23.96 9.92 -38.57
C ASP A 548 23.36 9.29 -39.84
N SER A 549 23.96 9.57 -40.98
CA SER A 549 23.53 9.03 -42.30
C SER A 549 23.57 7.51 -42.39
N GLN A 550 24.27 6.85 -41.48
CA GLN A 550 24.35 5.39 -41.36
C GLN A 550 23.38 4.84 -40.34
N GLY A 551 22.60 5.71 -39.64
CA GLY A 551 21.62 5.33 -38.66
C GLY A 551 22.21 5.00 -37.28
N ASN A 552 23.42 5.41 -36.98
CA ASN A 552 23.99 5.30 -35.64
C ASN A 552 23.54 6.47 -34.79
N VAL A 553 22.91 6.18 -33.68
CA VAL A 553 22.53 7.19 -32.71
C VAL A 553 23.74 7.55 -31.87
N LYS A 554 24.14 8.83 -31.93
CA LYS A 554 25.27 9.37 -31.17
C LYS A 554 24.84 10.27 -30.04
N GLU A 555 23.67 10.85 -30.13
CA GLU A 555 23.16 11.83 -29.16
C GLU A 555 21.69 11.57 -28.86
N VAL A 556 21.34 11.65 -27.57
CA VAL A 556 19.97 11.53 -27.07
C VAL A 556 19.75 12.68 -26.11
N ASP A 557 18.78 13.56 -26.39
CA ASP A 557 18.51 14.79 -25.61
C ASP A 557 19.77 15.62 -25.32
N GLY A 558 20.62 15.82 -26.34
CA GLY A 558 21.86 16.55 -26.20
C GLY A 558 22.97 15.86 -25.42
N ARG A 559 22.79 14.59 -25.05
CA ARG A 559 23.81 13.80 -24.33
C ARG A 559 24.46 12.78 -25.27
N VAL A 560 25.79 12.76 -25.27
CA VAL A 560 26.56 11.84 -26.12
C VAL A 560 26.48 10.41 -25.59
N ALA A 561 26.01 9.48 -26.43
CA ALA A 561 25.95 8.07 -26.10
C ALA A 561 27.33 7.41 -26.14
N SER A 562 27.69 6.68 -25.08
CA SER A 562 28.94 5.91 -25.01
C SER A 562 28.81 4.54 -25.71
N ASN A 563 27.58 4.06 -25.93
CA ASN A 563 27.26 2.85 -26.69
C ASN A 563 26.38 3.19 -27.91
N PRO A 564 26.91 3.75 -28.99
CA PRO A 564 26.13 4.08 -30.18
C PRO A 564 25.39 2.85 -30.69
N GLN A 565 24.09 3.00 -30.97
CA GLN A 565 23.26 1.90 -31.44
C GLN A 565 22.78 2.17 -32.86
N ASN A 566 22.83 1.13 -33.69
CA ASN A 566 22.34 1.20 -35.06
C ASN A 566 20.83 0.92 -35.09
N VAL A 567 20.06 1.93 -35.43
CA VAL A 567 18.58 1.90 -35.43
C VAL A 567 17.96 1.70 -36.83
N PRO A 568 18.69 1.78 -37.96
CA PRO A 568 18.08 1.76 -39.30
C PRO A 568 17.20 0.54 -39.57
N ALA A 569 17.61 -0.62 -39.13
CA ALA A 569 16.84 -1.85 -39.34
C ALA A 569 15.46 -1.79 -38.70
N LEU A 570 15.37 -1.23 -37.49
CA LEU A 570 14.10 -1.06 -36.79
C LEU A 570 13.23 -0.01 -37.49
N VAL A 571 13.82 1.08 -37.96
CA VAL A 571 13.10 2.17 -38.67
C VAL A 571 12.59 1.71 -40.02
N GLN A 572 13.36 0.93 -40.75
CA GLN A 572 12.92 0.34 -42.03
C GLN A 572 11.72 -0.61 -41.82
N GLN A 573 11.77 -1.45 -40.80
CA GLN A 573 10.65 -2.33 -40.44
C GLN A 573 9.39 -1.55 -40.12
N ALA A 574 9.51 -0.40 -39.43
CA ALA A 574 8.42 0.45 -39.07
C ALA A 574 7.89 1.36 -40.21
N ARG A 575 8.50 1.29 -41.41
CA ARG A 575 8.19 2.16 -42.56
C ARG A 575 8.24 3.66 -42.23
N GLY A 576 9.04 4.04 -41.24
CA GLY A 576 9.23 5.42 -40.85
C GLY A 576 10.28 6.16 -41.68
N SER A 577 10.27 7.49 -41.67
CA SER A 577 11.30 8.31 -42.27
C SER A 577 12.49 8.48 -41.33
N PHE A 578 13.70 8.46 -41.84
CA PHE A 578 14.92 8.79 -41.11
C PHE A 578 14.91 10.25 -40.64
N GLY A 579 15.37 10.51 -39.43
CA GLY A 579 15.66 11.83 -38.98
C GLY A 579 15.31 12.12 -37.52
N ARG A 580 14.09 11.85 -37.09
CA ARG A 580 13.66 12.09 -35.71
C ARG A 580 12.88 10.89 -35.18
N PHE A 581 13.31 10.41 -34.02
CA PHE A 581 12.70 9.29 -33.32
C PHE A 581 12.41 9.71 -31.92
N ARG A 582 11.54 8.96 -31.26
CA ARG A 582 11.34 9.08 -29.81
C ARG A 582 11.75 7.78 -29.14
N VAL A 583 12.44 7.90 -28.01
CA VAL A 583 12.88 6.79 -27.20
C VAL A 583 12.15 6.82 -25.88
N THR A 584 11.66 5.68 -25.42
CA THR A 584 10.95 5.61 -24.13
C THR A 584 11.82 6.09 -22.96
N PRO A 585 11.23 6.48 -21.81
CA PRO A 585 11.97 6.96 -20.65
C PRO A 585 13.10 6.06 -20.18
N ARG A 586 12.99 4.74 -20.41
CA ARG A 586 14.09 3.78 -20.21
C ARG A 586 15.00 3.63 -21.41
N GLN A 587 14.80 4.42 -22.43
CA GLN A 587 15.63 4.48 -23.62
C GLN A 587 15.79 3.12 -24.33
N ARG A 588 14.75 2.32 -24.37
CA ARG A 588 14.75 0.99 -25.02
C ARG A 588 13.76 0.85 -26.15
N ALA A 589 12.57 1.42 -26.05
CA ALA A 589 11.59 1.35 -27.13
C ALA A 589 11.71 2.56 -28.05
N ILE A 590 11.69 2.32 -29.35
CA ILE A 590 11.80 3.35 -30.39
C ILE A 590 10.44 3.54 -31.04
N LEU A 591 9.99 4.79 -31.06
CA LEU A 591 8.76 5.25 -31.68
C LEU A 591 9.10 6.22 -32.83
N VAL A 592 8.52 6.01 -33.97
CA VAL A 592 8.77 6.81 -35.18
C VAL A 592 7.52 7.61 -35.50
N PRO A 593 7.63 8.95 -35.73
CA PRO A 593 6.50 9.73 -36.20
C PRO A 593 6.04 9.26 -37.59
N ALA A 594 4.75 8.95 -37.72
CA ALA A 594 4.14 8.59 -38.99
C ALA A 594 3.42 9.80 -39.56
N GLY A 595 3.95 10.50 -40.53
CA GLY A 595 3.42 11.55 -41.40
C GLY A 595 2.17 12.38 -41.02
N GLU A 596 1.27 11.85 -40.21
CA GLU A 596 0.06 12.52 -39.71
C GLU A 596 0.26 12.99 -38.27
N ARG A 597 -0.34 14.12 -37.92
CA ARG A 597 -0.21 14.78 -36.61
C ARG A 597 -0.48 13.82 -35.45
N GLY A 598 0.54 13.62 -34.59
CA GLY A 598 0.41 12.89 -33.33
C GLY A 598 0.44 11.37 -33.43
N ARG A 599 0.54 10.79 -34.62
CA ARG A 599 0.61 9.34 -34.81
C ARG A 599 2.06 8.87 -34.66
N LEU A 600 2.29 7.85 -33.84
CA LEU A 600 3.56 7.21 -33.65
C LEU A 600 3.47 5.73 -34.06
N ILE A 601 4.52 5.24 -34.68
CA ILE A 601 4.65 3.82 -35.02
C ILE A 601 5.73 3.20 -34.15
N PHE A 602 5.46 2.06 -33.57
CA PHE A 602 6.43 1.28 -32.82
C PHE A 602 7.47 0.67 -33.75
N ALA A 603 8.73 1.07 -33.62
CA ALA A 603 9.82 0.59 -34.45
C ALA A 603 10.51 -0.65 -33.89
N GLY A 604 10.50 -0.83 -32.58
CA GLY A 604 11.13 -1.96 -31.92
C GLY A 604 11.74 -1.59 -30.56
N ILE A 605 12.36 -2.58 -29.92
CA ILE A 605 13.02 -2.43 -28.63
C ILE A 605 14.52 -2.60 -28.81
N LEU A 606 15.32 -1.65 -28.30
CA LEU A 606 16.77 -1.78 -28.25
C LEU A 606 17.19 -2.93 -27.33
N ALA A 607 18.24 -3.66 -27.70
CA ALA A 607 18.79 -4.74 -26.89
C ALA A 607 19.28 -4.21 -25.52
N GLU A 608 19.91 -3.03 -25.53
CA GLU A 608 20.43 -2.36 -24.35
C GLU A 608 19.96 -0.89 -24.29
N PRO A 609 19.77 -0.32 -23.11
CA PRO A 609 19.51 1.11 -22.99
C PRO A 609 20.77 1.90 -23.41
N PHE A 610 20.57 3.15 -23.87
CA PHE A 610 21.69 4.03 -24.14
C PHE A 610 22.50 4.29 -22.86
N GLN A 611 23.81 4.22 -22.95
CA GLN A 611 24.75 4.61 -21.92
C GLN A 611 25.38 5.95 -22.33
N PHE A 612 25.59 6.85 -21.38
CA PHE A 612 26.11 8.16 -21.64
C PHE A 612 27.52 8.33 -21.07
N GLN A 613 28.38 9.11 -21.76
CA GLN A 613 29.72 9.38 -21.28
C GLN A 613 29.67 10.12 -19.93
N SER A 614 30.37 9.58 -18.94
CA SER A 614 30.55 10.24 -17.64
C SER A 614 31.47 11.43 -17.84
N GLY A 615 30.94 12.65 -17.77
CA GLY A 615 31.78 13.88 -17.88
C GLY A 615 31.19 15.01 -18.72
N ALA A 616 30.16 14.78 -19.55
CA ALA A 616 29.37 15.90 -20.04
C ALA A 616 28.58 16.45 -18.85
N ALA A 617 28.93 17.63 -18.39
CA ALA A 617 28.17 18.35 -17.39
C ALA A 617 26.68 18.23 -17.78
N ALA A 618 25.86 17.70 -16.87
CA ALA A 618 24.43 17.84 -17.00
C ALA A 618 24.20 19.30 -17.37
N ALA A 619 23.59 19.55 -18.53
CA ALA A 619 23.13 20.89 -18.85
C ALA A 619 22.44 21.38 -17.59
N LYS A 620 22.88 22.55 -17.07
CA LYS A 620 22.23 23.18 -15.93
C LYS A 620 20.73 23.06 -16.19
N PRO A 621 19.89 22.73 -15.19
CA PRO A 621 18.45 22.72 -15.40
C PRO A 621 18.13 24.03 -16.10
N GLU A 622 17.56 23.95 -17.32
CA GLU A 622 17.21 25.14 -18.10
C GLU A 622 16.38 26.01 -17.16
N GLU A 623 16.90 27.20 -16.88
CA GLU A 623 16.26 28.18 -16.01
C GLU A 623 14.85 28.40 -16.54
N GLU A 624 13.87 28.48 -15.65
CA GLU A 624 12.50 28.90 -15.97
C GLU A 624 12.59 30.17 -16.84
N THR A 625 12.08 30.10 -18.05
CA THR A 625 12.14 31.27 -18.96
C THR A 625 10.90 32.12 -18.78
N ASP A 626 11.08 33.38 -18.36
CA ASP A 626 9.98 34.33 -18.27
C ASP A 626 9.51 34.75 -19.67
N LEU A 627 8.23 34.56 -19.91
CA LEU A 627 7.54 34.96 -21.12
C LEU A 627 6.57 36.12 -20.84
N LEU A 628 6.40 36.99 -21.82
CA LEU A 628 5.49 38.14 -21.76
C LEU A 628 4.32 37.92 -22.72
N VAL A 629 3.12 38.28 -22.27
CA VAL A 629 1.93 38.33 -23.12
C VAL A 629 1.69 39.78 -23.54
N ARG A 630 1.63 40.04 -24.85
CA ARG A 630 1.36 41.36 -25.46
C ARG A 630 0.08 41.32 -26.26
N SER A 631 -0.86 42.20 -25.96
CA SER A 631 -2.10 42.37 -26.73
C SER A 631 -1.83 43.18 -27.98
N LYS A 632 -2.28 42.72 -29.15
CA LYS A 632 -2.23 43.46 -30.40
C LYS A 632 -3.40 43.05 -31.29
N GLY A 633 -4.29 44.01 -31.63
CA GLY A 633 -5.37 43.80 -32.61
C GLY A 633 -6.38 42.71 -32.25
N GLY A 634 -6.72 42.55 -30.97
CA GLY A 634 -7.67 41.52 -30.48
C GLY A 634 -7.08 40.10 -30.32
N GLY A 635 -5.78 39.94 -30.54
CA GLY A 635 -5.03 38.71 -30.28
C GLY A 635 -3.89 38.90 -29.28
N TYR A 636 -3.26 37.80 -28.90
CA TYR A 636 -2.07 37.82 -28.02
C TYR A 636 -0.81 37.46 -28.82
N ARG A 637 0.31 38.07 -28.45
CA ARG A 637 1.65 37.68 -28.89
C ARG A 637 2.48 37.31 -27.69
N ILE A 638 3.22 36.19 -27.77
CA ILE A 638 4.13 35.73 -26.76
C ILE A 638 5.51 36.31 -27.07
N ALA A 639 6.17 36.92 -26.08
CA ALA A 639 7.47 37.50 -26.21
C ALA A 639 8.40 37.08 -25.07
N ARG A 640 9.71 37.08 -25.30
CA ARG A 640 10.73 37.01 -24.24
C ARG A 640 11.56 38.29 -24.22
N LYS A 641 12.07 38.68 -23.04
CA LYS A 641 13.01 39.80 -22.93
C LYS A 641 14.35 39.40 -23.51
N ILE A 642 14.93 40.28 -24.31
CA ILE A 642 16.31 40.24 -24.81
C ILE A 642 17.04 41.51 -24.43
N PRO A 643 18.40 41.55 -24.42
CA PRO A 643 19.15 42.73 -23.99
C PRO A 643 18.73 44.04 -24.65
N ASN A 644 18.35 44.00 -25.92
CA ASN A 644 17.97 45.18 -26.72
C ASN A 644 16.46 45.28 -27.01
N GLY A 645 15.58 44.64 -26.20
CA GLY A 645 14.13 44.74 -26.39
C GLY A 645 13.36 43.45 -26.11
N GLU A 646 12.43 43.10 -26.99
CA GLU A 646 11.59 41.91 -26.90
C GLU A 646 11.69 41.13 -28.23
N ALA A 647 11.91 39.82 -28.12
CA ALA A 647 11.77 38.89 -29.24
C ALA A 647 10.38 38.21 -29.17
N PHE A 648 9.68 38.16 -30.31
CA PHE A 648 8.34 37.58 -30.38
C PHE A 648 8.39 36.16 -30.90
N ALA A 649 7.56 35.30 -30.33
CA ALA A 649 7.37 33.93 -30.82
C ALA A 649 6.86 34.01 -32.30
N ARG A 650 7.48 33.26 -33.19
CA ARG A 650 7.14 33.24 -34.60
C ARG A 650 5.79 32.55 -34.80
N THR A 651 4.79 33.33 -35.17
CA THR A 651 3.44 32.85 -35.51
C THR A 651 3.20 32.83 -37.03
N SER A 652 4.09 33.45 -37.83
CA SER A 652 3.85 33.75 -39.25
C SER A 652 4.39 32.70 -40.23
N ASP A 653 5.15 31.68 -39.81
CA ASP A 653 5.62 30.63 -40.73
C ASP A 653 4.71 29.39 -40.79
N LEU A 654 3.41 29.60 -40.59
CA LEU A 654 2.35 28.57 -40.68
C LEU A 654 2.33 27.80 -42.01
N ALA A 655 2.91 28.35 -43.06
CA ALA A 655 3.00 27.68 -44.37
C ALA A 655 4.15 26.71 -44.52
N LYS A 656 5.15 26.75 -43.61
CA LYS A 656 6.40 25.94 -43.74
C LYS A 656 6.57 24.89 -42.63
N ASP A 657 6.03 25.12 -41.45
CA ASP A 657 6.03 24.15 -40.34
C ASP A 657 4.72 24.24 -39.54
N PRO A 658 3.68 23.47 -39.94
CA PRO A 658 2.36 23.53 -39.33
C PRO A 658 2.35 23.25 -37.82
N ALA A 659 3.28 22.48 -37.28
CA ALA A 659 3.35 22.10 -35.85
C ALA A 659 3.70 23.31 -34.96
N ARG A 660 4.61 24.18 -35.37
CA ARG A 660 5.06 25.35 -34.60
C ARG A 660 4.00 26.47 -34.50
N GLY A 661 3.24 26.69 -35.59
CA GLY A 661 2.17 27.69 -35.58
C GLY A 661 0.96 27.28 -34.76
N VAL A 662 0.65 26.00 -34.73
CA VAL A 662 -0.48 25.45 -33.97
C VAL A 662 -0.31 25.59 -32.46
N GLU A 663 0.91 25.42 -31.96
CA GLU A 663 1.19 25.55 -30.51
C GLU A 663 1.04 27.00 -30.02
N ALA A 664 1.58 27.97 -30.76
CA ALA A 664 1.42 29.40 -30.43
C ALA A 664 -0.05 29.83 -30.49
N GLU A 665 -0.83 29.35 -31.46
CA GLU A 665 -2.26 29.59 -31.56
C GLU A 665 -3.04 28.90 -30.41
N SER A 666 -2.69 27.68 -30.07
CA SER A 666 -3.28 26.93 -28.95
C SER A 666 -3.02 27.59 -27.62
N LEU A 667 -1.80 28.10 -27.42
CA LEU A 667 -1.45 28.86 -26.23
C LEU A 667 -2.24 30.15 -26.10
N THR A 668 -2.40 30.88 -27.21
CA THR A 668 -3.23 32.10 -27.25
C THR A 668 -4.70 31.81 -26.93
N LYS A 669 -5.25 30.73 -27.46
CA LYS A 669 -6.63 30.28 -27.14
C LYS A 669 -6.77 29.92 -25.67
N ARG A 670 -5.79 29.22 -25.11
CA ARG A 670 -5.82 28.83 -23.71
C ARG A 670 -5.68 30.02 -22.76
N ILE A 671 -4.85 31.02 -23.10
CA ILE A 671 -4.77 32.26 -22.33
C ILE A 671 -6.14 32.94 -22.27
N LYS A 672 -6.83 33.11 -23.42
CA LYS A 672 -8.16 33.71 -23.47
C LYS A 672 -9.16 32.94 -22.59
N GLN A 673 -9.18 31.65 -22.70
CA GLN A 673 -10.04 30.80 -21.89
C GLN A 673 -9.81 30.99 -20.39
N VAL A 674 -8.57 31.00 -19.92
CA VAL A 674 -8.24 31.18 -18.51
C VAL A 674 -8.57 32.62 -18.06
N GLU A 675 -8.40 33.64 -18.91
CA GLU A 675 -8.83 35.01 -18.61
C GLU A 675 -10.37 35.12 -18.48
N GLU A 676 -11.10 34.42 -19.31
CA GLU A 676 -12.58 34.32 -19.23
C GLU A 676 -13.02 33.58 -17.96
N GLU A 677 -12.39 32.45 -17.65
CA GLU A 677 -12.68 31.64 -16.44
C GLU A 677 -12.35 32.37 -15.14
N THR A 678 -11.30 33.17 -15.12
CA THR A 678 -10.80 33.82 -13.90
C THR A 678 -11.13 35.29 -13.76
N GLY A 679 -11.56 35.96 -14.86
CA GLY A 679 -11.78 37.41 -14.91
C GLY A 679 -10.51 38.24 -14.82
N LYS A 680 -9.31 37.63 -14.94
CA LYS A 680 -8.00 38.29 -14.77
C LYS A 680 -7.19 38.28 -16.04
N THR A 681 -6.55 39.39 -16.32
CA THR A 681 -5.66 39.52 -17.50
C THR A 681 -4.29 38.92 -17.25
N ILE A 682 -3.88 37.97 -18.07
CA ILE A 682 -2.58 37.29 -17.99
C ILE A 682 -1.53 38.09 -18.75
N ARG A 683 -0.57 38.66 -18.06
CA ARG A 683 0.51 39.49 -18.65
C ARG A 683 1.87 38.80 -18.67
N LYS A 684 2.07 37.79 -17.84
CA LYS A 684 3.32 37.05 -17.69
C LYS A 684 3.04 35.56 -17.65
N LEU A 685 3.92 34.80 -18.27
CA LEU A 685 3.94 33.36 -18.24
C LEU A 685 5.35 32.88 -17.89
N LYS A 686 5.45 31.64 -17.48
CA LYS A 686 6.73 30.94 -17.33
C LYS A 686 6.74 29.71 -18.20
N LEU A 687 7.82 29.51 -18.93
CA LEU A 687 8.14 28.26 -19.60
C LEU A 687 9.05 27.46 -18.66
N LEU A 688 8.53 26.33 -18.20
CA LEU A 688 9.25 25.43 -17.30
C LEU A 688 10.21 24.54 -18.09
N ALA A 689 11.17 23.97 -17.40
CA ALA A 689 12.15 23.02 -17.98
C ALA A 689 11.50 21.78 -18.62
N ASN A 690 10.32 21.36 -18.12
CA ASN A 690 9.50 20.29 -18.70
C ASN A 690 8.64 20.73 -19.91
N ARG A 691 8.91 21.94 -20.46
CA ARG A 691 8.17 22.58 -21.58
C ARG A 691 6.71 22.93 -21.25
N GLU A 692 6.28 22.87 -20.03
CA GLU A 692 4.98 23.41 -19.64
C GLU A 692 5.02 24.95 -19.58
N VAL A 693 4.00 25.57 -20.16
CA VAL A 693 3.76 27.01 -20.03
C VAL A 693 2.72 27.23 -18.96
N VAL A 694 3.10 27.95 -17.92
CA VAL A 694 2.25 28.22 -16.75
C VAL A 694 1.97 29.70 -16.59
N ALA A 695 0.77 30.05 -16.12
CA ALA A 695 0.41 31.37 -15.64
C ALA A 695 0.28 31.36 -14.12
N ASP A 696 0.73 32.44 -13.48
CA ASP A 696 0.47 32.66 -12.06
C ASP A 696 -0.73 33.62 -11.92
N VAL A 697 -1.83 33.09 -11.38
CA VAL A 697 -3.05 33.84 -11.14
C VAL A 697 -3.37 33.78 -9.65
N GLU A 698 -3.20 34.89 -8.94
CA GLU A 698 -3.45 35.02 -7.49
C GLU A 698 -2.68 34.00 -6.62
N GLY A 699 -1.41 33.72 -6.98
CA GLY A 699 -0.57 32.76 -6.25
C GLY A 699 -0.85 31.29 -6.57
N LYS A 700 -1.76 30.99 -7.53
CA LYS A 700 -1.99 29.64 -8.05
C LYS A 700 -1.33 29.52 -9.43
N ARG A 701 -0.49 28.50 -9.61
CA ARG A 701 0.06 28.16 -10.91
C ARG A 701 -0.97 27.39 -11.73
N ILE A 702 -1.32 27.90 -12.90
CA ILE A 702 -2.26 27.27 -13.84
C ILE A 702 -1.44 26.85 -15.06
N VAL A 703 -1.41 25.56 -15.37
CA VAL A 703 -0.80 25.04 -16.58
C VAL A 703 -1.70 25.39 -17.78
N LEU A 704 -1.14 26.11 -18.74
CA LEU A 704 -1.85 26.52 -19.94
C LEU A 704 -1.71 25.50 -21.06
N LEU A 705 -0.49 25.06 -21.32
CA LEU A 705 -0.16 24.12 -22.40
C LEU A 705 1.19 23.46 -22.10
N ALA A 706 1.34 22.20 -22.50
CA ALA A 706 2.63 21.54 -22.62
C ALA A 706 3.07 21.59 -24.08
N LEU A 707 4.23 22.17 -24.34
CA LEU A 707 4.76 22.34 -25.70
C LEU A 707 5.39 21.02 -26.20
N THR A 708 5.08 20.62 -27.41
CA THR A 708 5.71 19.47 -28.09
C THR A 708 7.07 19.82 -28.66
N SER A 709 7.27 21.09 -29.06
CA SER A 709 8.55 21.67 -29.52
C SER A 709 8.84 22.99 -28.79
N GLY A 710 10.09 23.44 -28.73
CA GLY A 710 10.43 24.72 -28.15
C GLY A 710 9.82 25.91 -28.92
N LEU A 711 9.46 27.00 -28.21
CA LEU A 711 9.08 28.26 -28.85
C LEU A 711 10.28 28.92 -29.51
N GLU A 712 10.24 29.16 -30.83
CA GLU A 712 11.24 29.95 -31.53
C GLU A 712 10.89 31.44 -31.51
N PHE A 713 11.86 32.28 -31.16
CA PHE A 713 11.70 33.72 -31.10
C PHE A 713 12.51 34.39 -32.21
N GLY A 714 11.88 35.26 -32.97
CA GLY A 714 12.54 36.05 -34.04
C GLY A 714 13.00 37.38 -33.54
N ASP A 715 14.10 37.90 -34.13
CA ASP A 715 14.60 39.25 -33.88
C ASP A 715 13.64 40.32 -34.47
N ARG A 716 13.68 41.53 -33.91
CA ARG A 716 12.72 42.61 -34.13
C ARG A 716 12.64 43.19 -35.54
N ASN A 717 13.44 42.76 -36.48
CA ASN A 717 13.63 43.40 -37.78
C ASN A 717 13.11 42.60 -39.01
N LEU A 718 12.01 41.90 -38.90
CA LEU A 718 11.32 41.43 -40.10
C LEU A 718 9.85 41.83 -40.03
N PRO A 719 9.28 42.39 -41.14
CA PRO A 719 8.01 43.10 -41.17
C PRO A 719 6.79 42.27 -40.76
#